data_de94a42ddc2e45d0654e71362c6b0e6e
#
_entry.id   de94a42ddc2e45d0654e71362c6b0e6e
#
_cell.length_a   1.000
_cell.length_b   1.000
_cell.length_c   1.000
_cell.angle_alpha   90.00
_cell.angle_beta   90.00
_cell.angle_gamma   90.00
#
_symmetry.space_group_name_H-M   'P 1'
#
loop_
_entity.id
_entity.type
_entity.pdbx_description
1 polymer ?
#
loop_
_entity_poly.entity_id
_entity_poly.type
_entity_poly.pdbx_seq_one_letter_code
_entity_poly.pdbx_strand_id
1 'polypeptide(L)'
;MIKFKEFALVALLALLPALASADGAQVPLGDFFKDPEFTSVSLSPTGEYITVSVPQGDRTVLAAFRVDGMQLVGKWDYGAKKHIDRVEWVNDERFFMYVSEKVGRFDARVGNPDVYASNVDGSKRMDVPNGGTYFIVDKTWDDPANILVVRSVDSAYLSKLNVNTGRVTTVASAPLRMGTFILDHEGEVRYAVGQDEEGVRVTLRRKGEGWDVLGRAKLGDAIRTPLGFDAENKRVIFSKSDKGEPARLVLADPAGGEETLLSRNPNVDPTGYLASSDERHLLAISYMDGTPGYDFINPDHPESKTYAGLINAFPQHAVRFDGISRDGRLVLFRTYSDMDPGAYYLFDRQTSRAQFLLASRDWIKPEQMSPMQPITVTARDGRKLHGYLTVPANTDGRDLPLILHPHGGPHGPRDEWGFNPEVQFLASRGYAVLQINFRGSGGYGDEFEGSGYRNWGTTMIDDMTDAVNWVVGQGIADKNRICTYGASYGGYAALQSVVREPDLYRCAVGYVGLYNMSLWMKDSDVAESEWGRNYQRDVFPETEAGRAAQSPAFNVDRIKAAVMLVHGAKDPRVPISQYDFLLDRLQKAGKPPEVTIVEEKEGHGFYDYDNEVALYTALEAFLGKHIGKPRAATGAP
;
A
#
# COMPACT_ATOMS: atom_id res chain seq x y z
N MET A 1 -29.28 -5.95 -10.05
CA MET A 1 -29.12 -7.42 -9.79
C MET A 1 -28.91 -8.13 -11.13
N ILE A 2 -27.73 -8.66 -11.37
CA ILE A 2 -27.33 -9.31 -12.64
C ILE A 2 -27.26 -10.82 -12.38
N LYS A 3 -27.93 -11.63 -13.23
CA LYS A 3 -27.93 -13.08 -13.12
C LYS A 3 -26.72 -13.65 -13.85
N PHE A 4 -25.80 -14.34 -13.18
CA PHE A 4 -24.59 -14.92 -13.75
C PHE A 4 -24.81 -15.88 -14.95
N LYS A 5 -25.96 -16.53 -15.06
CA LYS A 5 -26.27 -17.43 -16.18
C LYS A 5 -26.60 -16.73 -17.50
N GLU A 6 -26.87 -15.44 -17.51
CA GLU A 6 -27.23 -14.68 -18.72
C GLU A 6 -26.03 -14.01 -19.39
N PHE A 7 -24.86 -13.96 -18.71
CA PHE A 7 -23.66 -13.32 -19.27
C PHE A 7 -22.92 -14.14 -20.34
N ALA A 8 -23.07 -15.43 -20.37
CA ALA A 8 -22.43 -16.27 -21.40
C ALA A 8 -23.02 -16.09 -22.81
N LEU A 9 -24.19 -15.44 -22.95
CA LEU A 9 -24.86 -15.28 -24.24
C LEU A 9 -24.89 -13.83 -24.74
N VAL A 10 -24.54 -12.83 -23.92
CA VAL A 10 -24.56 -11.41 -24.31
C VAL A 10 -23.18 -10.89 -24.74
N ALA A 11 -22.10 -11.60 -24.43
CA ALA A 11 -20.74 -11.20 -24.77
C ALA A 11 -20.37 -11.35 -26.26
N LEU A 12 -21.26 -11.85 -27.12
CA LEU A 12 -20.94 -12.08 -28.54
C LEU A 12 -21.53 -11.04 -29.51
N LEU A 13 -22.19 -9.97 -29.03
CA LEU A 13 -22.83 -8.98 -29.91
C LEU A 13 -22.46 -7.51 -29.67
N ALA A 14 -21.41 -7.22 -28.92
CA ALA A 14 -20.97 -5.84 -28.69
C ALA A 14 -19.46 -5.64 -28.90
N LEU A 15 -18.90 -6.14 -30.00
CA LEU A 15 -17.53 -5.87 -30.41
C LEU A 15 -17.51 -5.36 -31.85
N LEU A 16 -18.01 -4.15 -32.04
CA LEU A 16 -17.46 -3.22 -33.02
C LEU A 16 -17.00 -2.01 -32.20
N PRO A 17 -15.70 -1.69 -32.19
CA PRO A 17 -15.28 -0.41 -31.65
C PRO A 17 -15.86 0.66 -32.58
N ALA A 18 -16.90 1.34 -32.14
CA ALA A 18 -17.20 2.65 -32.67
C ALA A 18 -15.99 3.51 -32.35
N LEU A 19 -15.14 3.77 -33.35
CA LEU A 19 -14.23 4.90 -33.37
C LEU A 19 -15.11 6.18 -33.35
N ALA A 20 -15.71 6.45 -32.21
CA ALA A 20 -16.17 7.77 -31.88
C ALA A 20 -14.89 8.52 -31.46
N SER A 21 -14.37 9.35 -32.36
CA SER A 21 -13.59 10.52 -31.99
C SER A 21 -14.49 11.34 -31.05
N ALA A 22 -14.44 11.02 -29.78
CA ALA A 22 -14.83 11.96 -28.76
C ALA A 22 -13.81 13.10 -28.89
N ASP A 23 -14.28 14.31 -29.25
CA ASP A 23 -13.66 15.55 -28.83
C ASP A 23 -13.65 15.49 -27.30
N GLY A 24 -12.65 14.77 -26.75
CA GLY A 24 -12.57 14.44 -25.34
C GLY A 24 -12.12 15.69 -24.61
N ALA A 25 -13.06 16.38 -24.00
CA ALA A 25 -12.74 17.40 -23.02
C ALA A 25 -11.78 16.75 -21.99
N GLN A 26 -10.63 17.38 -21.80
CA GLN A 26 -9.62 16.93 -20.82
C GLN A 26 -10.30 16.81 -19.45
N VAL A 27 -10.09 15.69 -18.75
CA VAL A 27 -10.63 15.49 -17.40
C VAL A 27 -10.16 16.64 -16.50
N PRO A 28 -11.08 17.34 -15.82
CA PRO A 28 -10.71 18.42 -14.91
C PRO A 28 -9.72 17.95 -13.85
N LEU A 29 -8.70 18.77 -13.57
CA LEU A 29 -7.65 18.44 -12.60
C LEU A 29 -8.24 18.02 -11.26
N GLY A 30 -9.21 18.79 -10.74
CA GLY A 30 -9.84 18.51 -9.46
C GLY A 30 -10.52 17.15 -9.36
N ASP A 31 -10.96 16.56 -10.49
CA ASP A 31 -11.64 15.26 -10.48
C ASP A 31 -10.69 14.11 -10.12
N PHE A 32 -9.39 14.26 -10.33
CA PHE A 32 -8.39 13.27 -9.88
C PHE A 32 -8.17 13.31 -8.37
N PHE A 33 -8.33 14.49 -7.74
CA PHE A 33 -7.96 14.73 -6.34
C PHE A 33 -9.13 14.83 -5.37
N LYS A 34 -10.37 14.85 -5.87
CA LYS A 34 -11.55 14.70 -4.99
C LYS A 34 -11.45 13.43 -4.17
N ASP A 35 -11.83 13.51 -2.91
CA ASP A 35 -11.99 12.33 -2.07
C ASP A 35 -12.90 11.29 -2.73
N PRO A 36 -12.62 10.00 -2.54
CA PRO A 36 -13.53 8.96 -2.99
C PRO A 36 -14.84 9.02 -2.20
N GLU A 37 -15.92 8.50 -2.78
CA GLU A 37 -17.22 8.39 -2.10
C GLU A 37 -17.13 7.60 -0.78
N PHE A 38 -16.13 6.71 -0.68
CA PHE A 38 -15.84 5.92 0.52
C PHE A 38 -14.37 5.45 0.52
N THR A 39 -13.86 5.14 1.70
CA THR A 39 -12.50 4.63 1.87
C THR A 39 -12.46 3.14 2.19
N SER A 40 -13.45 2.60 2.88
CA SER A 40 -13.53 1.17 3.21
C SER A 40 -14.96 0.67 3.32
N VAL A 41 -15.15 -0.61 3.03
CA VAL A 41 -16.41 -1.34 3.25
C VAL A 41 -16.08 -2.63 4.00
N SER A 42 -16.86 -3.00 5.00
CA SER A 42 -16.69 -4.24 5.75
C SER A 42 -18.03 -4.94 5.96
N LEU A 43 -18.04 -6.27 5.78
CA LEU A 43 -19.20 -7.13 5.98
C LEU A 43 -19.22 -7.66 7.42
N SER A 44 -20.40 -7.67 8.06
CA SER A 44 -20.55 -8.31 9.37
C SER A 44 -20.39 -9.84 9.25
N PRO A 45 -20.00 -10.52 10.34
CA PRO A 45 -19.89 -11.98 10.37
C PRO A 45 -21.18 -12.71 9.99
N THR A 46 -22.34 -12.15 10.34
CA THR A 46 -23.66 -12.69 9.98
C THR A 46 -24.06 -12.41 8.52
N GLY A 47 -23.40 -11.47 7.88
CA GLY A 47 -23.83 -10.97 6.56
C GLY A 47 -25.04 -10.03 6.61
N GLU A 48 -25.59 -9.72 7.80
CA GLU A 48 -26.76 -8.83 7.93
C GLU A 48 -26.43 -7.36 7.75
N TYR A 49 -25.18 -6.96 8.01
CA TYR A 49 -24.77 -5.57 8.02
C TYR A 49 -23.50 -5.35 7.17
N ILE A 50 -23.42 -4.14 6.62
CA ILE A 50 -22.17 -3.60 6.08
C ILE A 50 -21.87 -2.28 6.78
N THR A 51 -20.58 -2.01 6.97
CA THR A 51 -20.10 -0.69 7.39
C THR A 51 -19.35 -0.04 6.25
N VAL A 52 -19.49 1.29 6.11
CA VAL A 52 -18.87 2.10 5.07
C VAL A 52 -18.21 3.31 5.72
N SER A 53 -16.90 3.48 5.52
CA SER A 53 -16.17 4.69 5.95
C SER A 53 -16.26 5.74 4.85
N VAL A 54 -16.79 6.92 5.18
CA VAL A 54 -17.10 7.99 4.22
C VAL A 54 -16.32 9.26 4.58
N PRO A 55 -15.44 9.76 3.68
CA PRO A 55 -14.82 11.07 3.86
C PRO A 55 -15.87 12.19 3.89
N GLN A 56 -15.69 13.14 4.80
CA GLN A 56 -16.54 14.32 4.92
C GLN A 56 -15.68 15.55 5.27
N GLY A 57 -15.06 16.15 4.27
CA GLY A 57 -14.13 17.25 4.46
C GLY A 57 -12.91 16.82 5.29
N ASP A 58 -12.71 17.41 6.46
CA ASP A 58 -11.54 17.16 7.32
C ASP A 58 -11.62 15.90 8.20
N ARG A 59 -12.57 14.99 7.95
CA ARG A 59 -12.80 13.79 8.77
C ARG A 59 -13.30 12.60 7.96
N THR A 60 -13.26 11.42 8.55
CA THR A 60 -13.91 10.21 7.99
C THR A 60 -14.93 9.68 8.98
N VAL A 61 -16.19 9.63 8.58
CA VAL A 61 -17.29 9.09 9.38
C VAL A 61 -17.57 7.63 9.00
N LEU A 62 -18.17 6.87 9.92
CA LEU A 62 -18.64 5.52 9.65
C LEU A 62 -20.15 5.51 9.58
N ALA A 63 -20.70 4.83 8.57
CA ALA A 63 -22.11 4.50 8.45
C ALA A 63 -22.28 2.97 8.43
N ALA A 64 -23.30 2.47 9.13
CA ALA A 64 -23.67 1.06 9.07
C ALA A 64 -25.05 0.90 8.45
N PHE A 65 -25.17 -0.08 7.56
CA PHE A 65 -26.40 -0.36 6.83
C PHE A 65 -26.79 -1.83 7.03
N ARG A 66 -28.11 -2.08 7.13
CA ARG A 66 -28.63 -3.43 6.96
C ARG A 66 -28.55 -3.81 5.48
N VAL A 67 -28.01 -4.98 5.18
CA VAL A 67 -27.84 -5.46 3.80
C VAL A 67 -29.19 -5.59 3.08
N ASP A 68 -30.19 -6.11 3.77
CA ASP A 68 -31.55 -6.13 3.22
C ASP A 68 -32.15 -4.72 3.21
N GLY A 69 -32.43 -4.23 2.00
CA GLY A 69 -33.02 -2.92 1.76
C GLY A 69 -32.06 -1.73 1.97
N MET A 70 -30.79 -1.94 2.26
CA MET A 70 -29.75 -0.90 2.44
C MET A 70 -30.20 0.23 3.40
N GLN A 71 -30.80 -0.16 4.53
CA GLN A 71 -31.28 0.78 5.54
C GLN A 71 -30.16 1.21 6.48
N LEU A 72 -29.97 2.51 6.67
CA LEU A 72 -29.02 3.06 7.62
C LEU A 72 -29.45 2.68 9.06
N VAL A 73 -28.57 2.04 9.83
CA VAL A 73 -28.82 1.61 11.21
C VAL A 73 -27.94 2.32 12.24
N GLY A 74 -26.80 2.88 11.82
CA GLY A 74 -25.91 3.59 12.74
C GLY A 74 -24.99 4.55 12.00
N LYS A 75 -24.53 5.60 12.73
CA LYS A 75 -23.52 6.56 12.26
C LYS A 75 -22.60 6.93 13.41
N TRP A 76 -21.28 7.04 13.12
CA TRP A 76 -20.23 7.44 14.07
C TRP A 76 -19.39 8.55 13.46
N ASP A 77 -19.22 9.63 14.21
CA ASP A 77 -18.43 10.80 13.89
C ASP A 77 -17.68 11.24 15.15
N TYR A 78 -16.36 11.32 15.09
CA TYR A 78 -15.50 11.70 16.22
C TYR A 78 -15.00 13.13 16.12
N GLY A 79 -15.51 13.91 15.18
CA GLY A 79 -15.24 15.35 15.03
C GLY A 79 -14.11 15.66 14.07
N ALA A 80 -13.72 16.94 14.06
CA ALA A 80 -12.74 17.50 13.14
C ALA A 80 -11.38 16.79 13.22
N LYS A 81 -10.76 16.51 12.07
CA LYS A 81 -9.47 15.83 11.89
C LYS A 81 -9.41 14.38 12.41
N LYS A 82 -10.54 13.82 12.83
CA LYS A 82 -10.63 12.42 13.27
C LYS A 82 -11.12 11.54 12.11
N HIS A 83 -10.35 10.51 11.83
CA HIS A 83 -10.59 9.60 10.72
C HIS A 83 -10.82 8.19 11.25
N ILE A 84 -11.96 7.58 10.90
CA ILE A 84 -12.20 6.16 11.15
C ILE A 84 -11.55 5.41 9.99
N ASP A 85 -10.30 4.95 10.21
CA ASP A 85 -9.49 4.36 9.15
C ASP A 85 -9.78 2.87 8.95
N ARG A 86 -10.13 2.18 10.03
CA ARG A 86 -10.37 0.75 10.03
C ARG A 86 -11.51 0.37 10.94
N VAL A 87 -12.29 -0.62 10.50
CA VAL A 87 -13.36 -1.25 11.30
C VAL A 87 -13.10 -2.75 11.35
N GLU A 88 -13.16 -3.32 12.56
CA GLU A 88 -13.03 -4.76 12.76
C GLU A 88 -14.22 -5.30 13.57
N TRP A 89 -14.99 -6.18 12.96
CA TRP A 89 -16.04 -6.92 13.65
C TRP A 89 -15.43 -7.89 14.65
N VAL A 90 -15.85 -7.79 15.90
CA VAL A 90 -15.37 -8.62 17.02
C VAL A 90 -16.39 -9.65 17.47
N ASN A 91 -17.65 -9.50 17.06
CA ASN A 91 -18.70 -10.51 17.12
C ASN A 91 -19.84 -10.13 16.15
N ASP A 92 -20.96 -10.81 16.22
CA ASP A 92 -22.08 -10.67 15.27
C ASP A 92 -22.74 -9.27 15.26
N GLU A 93 -22.65 -8.53 16.35
CA GLU A 93 -23.32 -7.23 16.53
C GLU A 93 -22.36 -6.07 16.82
N ARG A 94 -21.10 -6.38 17.16
CA ARG A 94 -20.16 -5.42 17.70
C ARG A 94 -18.90 -5.32 16.87
N PHE A 95 -18.39 -4.10 16.75
CA PHE A 95 -17.12 -3.83 16.06
C PHE A 95 -16.27 -2.81 16.81
N PHE A 96 -14.99 -2.84 16.51
CA PHE A 96 -13.99 -1.84 16.88
C PHE A 96 -13.79 -0.86 15.73
N MET A 97 -13.67 0.42 16.08
CA MET A 97 -13.30 1.51 15.16
C MET A 97 -11.94 2.05 15.57
N TYR A 98 -11.01 2.03 14.67
CA TYR A 98 -9.68 2.61 14.85
C TYR A 98 -9.71 4.03 14.31
N VAL A 99 -9.49 5.00 15.20
CA VAL A 99 -9.62 6.42 14.92
C VAL A 99 -8.26 7.07 15.05
N SER A 100 -7.77 7.65 13.96
CA SER A 100 -6.51 8.38 13.91
C SER A 100 -6.73 9.87 13.67
N GLU A 101 -5.70 10.65 13.98
CA GLU A 101 -5.62 12.06 13.57
C GLU A 101 -4.64 12.15 12.40
N LYS A 102 -5.12 12.53 11.23
CA LYS A 102 -4.24 12.75 10.08
C LYS A 102 -3.53 14.08 10.21
N VAL A 103 -2.24 14.05 9.92
CA VAL A 103 -1.38 15.22 9.86
C VAL A 103 -0.89 15.52 8.44
N GLY A 104 -1.30 14.69 7.47
CA GLY A 104 -1.02 14.81 6.05
C GLY A 104 -1.66 13.67 5.27
N ARG A 105 -1.64 13.74 3.93
CA ARG A 105 -2.24 12.73 3.05
C ARG A 105 -1.55 11.37 3.15
N PHE A 106 -0.23 11.39 3.30
CA PHE A 106 0.59 10.16 3.28
C PHE A 106 0.71 9.51 4.65
N ASP A 107 0.51 10.26 5.73
CA ASP A 107 0.75 9.76 7.07
C ASP A 107 -0.32 10.19 8.08
N ALA A 108 -0.70 9.22 8.92
CA ALA A 108 -1.32 9.50 10.20
C ALA A 108 -0.25 9.97 11.21
N ARG A 109 -0.67 10.66 12.26
CA ARG A 109 0.20 11.00 13.38
C ARG A 109 0.87 9.74 13.92
N VAL A 110 2.19 9.80 14.15
CA VAL A 110 2.91 8.70 14.81
C VAL A 110 2.31 8.47 16.19
N GLY A 111 1.87 7.25 16.43
CA GLY A 111 1.23 6.84 17.66
C GLY A 111 0.17 5.77 17.41
N ASN A 112 -0.36 5.23 18.50
CA ASN A 112 -1.44 4.27 18.39
C ASN A 112 -2.77 5.00 18.16
N PRO A 113 -3.65 4.48 17.28
CA PRO A 113 -4.98 5.05 17.11
C PRO A 113 -5.81 4.92 18.39
N ASP A 114 -6.75 5.82 18.57
CA ASP A 114 -7.81 5.60 19.55
C ASP A 114 -8.72 4.46 19.06
N VAL A 115 -9.14 3.55 19.96
CA VAL A 115 -10.05 2.47 19.58
C VAL A 115 -11.35 2.57 20.35
N TYR A 116 -12.43 2.64 19.61
CA TYR A 116 -13.78 2.69 20.16
C TYR A 116 -14.55 1.43 19.76
N ALA A 117 -15.32 0.89 20.69
CA ALA A 117 -16.24 -0.22 20.46
C ALA A 117 -17.68 0.28 20.42
N SER A 118 -18.50 -0.30 19.54
CA SER A 118 -19.93 -0.02 19.46
C SER A 118 -20.68 -1.23 18.92
N ASN A 119 -21.93 -1.39 19.34
CA ASN A 119 -22.84 -2.24 18.58
C ASN A 119 -23.28 -1.53 17.30
N VAL A 120 -23.74 -2.31 16.33
CA VAL A 120 -24.13 -1.81 15.00
C VAL A 120 -25.28 -0.81 15.02
N ASP A 121 -26.15 -0.86 16.04
CA ASP A 121 -27.23 0.09 16.28
C ASP A 121 -26.77 1.37 17.00
N GLY A 122 -25.48 1.50 17.28
CA GLY A 122 -24.90 2.63 18.00
C GLY A 122 -25.02 2.53 19.53
N SER A 123 -25.58 1.44 20.08
CA SER A 123 -25.62 1.20 21.51
C SER A 123 -24.28 0.72 22.07
N LYS A 124 -24.13 0.69 23.39
CA LYS A 124 -22.98 0.19 24.13
C LYS A 124 -21.62 0.75 23.64
N ARG A 125 -21.59 2.02 23.29
CA ARG A 125 -20.35 2.70 22.92
C ARG A 125 -19.39 2.76 24.10
N MET A 126 -18.13 2.47 23.86
CA MET A 126 -17.07 2.58 24.86
C MET A 126 -15.71 2.81 24.23
N ASP A 127 -14.82 3.47 24.97
CA ASP A 127 -13.39 3.48 24.64
C ASP A 127 -12.78 2.14 25.02
N VAL A 128 -11.95 1.58 24.16
CA VAL A 128 -11.20 0.36 24.46
C VAL A 128 -9.86 0.78 25.09
N PRO A 129 -9.66 0.57 26.40
CA PRO A 129 -8.45 1.02 27.09
C PRO A 129 -7.19 0.44 26.42
N ASN A 130 -6.23 1.30 26.03
CA ASN A 130 -5.03 0.92 25.28
C ASN A 130 -5.33 0.16 23.97
N GLY A 131 -6.54 0.27 23.42
CA GLY A 131 -6.99 -0.51 22.25
C GLY A 131 -6.08 -0.40 21.05
N GLY A 132 -5.50 0.78 20.80
CA GLY A 132 -4.57 1.01 19.70
C GLY A 132 -3.25 0.23 19.79
N THR A 133 -2.95 -0.37 20.94
CA THR A 133 -1.77 -1.23 21.11
C THR A 133 -2.07 -2.71 20.92
N TYR A 134 -3.33 -3.07 20.70
CA TYR A 134 -3.75 -4.46 20.54
C TYR A 134 -3.92 -4.84 19.07
N PHE A 135 -3.38 -5.99 18.69
CA PHE A 135 -3.65 -6.65 17.41
C PHE A 135 -4.53 -7.87 17.69
N ILE A 136 -5.64 -8.01 16.97
CA ILE A 136 -6.53 -9.17 17.10
C ILE A 136 -5.83 -10.38 16.48
N VAL A 137 -5.74 -11.47 17.25
CA VAL A 137 -5.15 -12.74 16.82
C VAL A 137 -6.24 -13.75 16.50
N ASP A 138 -7.33 -13.75 17.31
CA ASP A 138 -8.45 -14.65 17.15
C ASP A 138 -9.73 -13.99 17.68
N LYS A 139 -10.81 -14.13 16.96
CA LYS A 139 -12.12 -13.55 17.34
C LYS A 139 -12.94 -14.45 18.27
N THR A 140 -12.47 -15.67 18.54
CA THR A 140 -13.08 -16.62 19.48
C THR A 140 -14.61 -16.71 19.29
N TRP A 141 -15.06 -17.07 18.09
CA TRP A 141 -16.48 -17.02 17.70
C TRP A 141 -17.43 -17.77 18.64
N ASP A 142 -16.93 -18.77 19.37
CA ASP A 142 -17.68 -19.53 20.39
C ASP A 142 -17.80 -18.79 21.73
N ASP A 143 -17.04 -17.70 21.91
CA ASP A 143 -17.09 -16.83 23.10
C ASP A 143 -17.26 -15.35 22.67
N PRO A 144 -18.48 -14.94 22.26
CA PRO A 144 -18.71 -13.63 21.63
C PRO A 144 -18.47 -12.43 22.59
N ALA A 145 -18.23 -12.69 23.86
CA ALA A 145 -17.88 -11.65 24.82
C ALA A 145 -16.37 -11.34 24.84
N ASN A 146 -15.54 -12.19 24.26
CA ASN A 146 -14.09 -12.06 24.32
C ASN A 146 -13.44 -12.27 22.95
N ILE A 147 -12.24 -11.72 22.78
CA ILE A 147 -11.34 -11.97 21.65
C ILE A 147 -9.93 -12.17 22.19
N LEU A 148 -9.08 -12.83 21.41
CA LEU A 148 -7.65 -12.91 21.72
C LEU A 148 -6.91 -11.79 21.01
N VAL A 149 -6.15 -11.03 21.78
CA VAL A 149 -5.35 -9.91 21.28
C VAL A 149 -3.90 -10.05 21.72
N VAL A 150 -2.99 -9.58 20.90
CA VAL A 150 -1.59 -9.46 21.27
C VAL A 150 -1.24 -7.99 21.50
N ARG A 151 -0.49 -7.73 22.55
CA ARG A 151 0.23 -6.48 22.79
C ARG A 151 1.72 -6.80 22.85
N SER A 152 2.51 -6.11 22.06
CA SER A 152 3.95 -6.32 22.04
C SER A 152 4.67 -4.99 22.18
N VAL A 153 5.39 -4.84 23.30
CA VAL A 153 6.28 -3.71 23.59
C VAL A 153 7.67 -4.29 23.81
N ASP A 154 8.08 -4.53 25.05
CA ASP A 154 9.35 -5.20 25.38
C ASP A 154 9.22 -6.73 25.31
N SER A 155 8.02 -7.24 25.52
CA SER A 155 7.64 -8.64 25.37
C SER A 155 6.26 -8.73 24.72
N ALA A 156 5.99 -9.83 24.04
CA ALA A 156 4.67 -10.11 23.48
C ALA A 156 3.77 -10.75 24.55
N TYR A 157 2.57 -10.22 24.72
CA TYR A 157 1.55 -10.74 25.62
C TYR A 157 0.29 -11.08 24.81
N LEU A 158 -0.08 -12.35 24.80
CA LEU A 158 -1.39 -12.79 24.33
C LEU A 158 -2.38 -12.65 25.47
N SER A 159 -3.49 -11.98 25.22
CA SER A 159 -4.48 -11.69 26.23
C SER A 159 -5.89 -11.91 25.71
N LYS A 160 -6.80 -12.35 26.61
CA LYS A 160 -8.24 -12.35 26.39
C LYS A 160 -8.77 -10.95 26.72
N LEU A 161 -9.34 -10.27 25.73
CA LEU A 161 -9.97 -8.95 25.87
C LEU A 161 -11.49 -9.11 25.83
N ASN A 162 -12.17 -8.71 26.90
CA ASN A 162 -13.63 -8.66 26.91
C ASN A 162 -14.12 -7.45 26.12
N VAL A 163 -14.82 -7.70 25.02
CA VAL A 163 -15.25 -6.64 24.07
C VAL A 163 -16.35 -5.73 24.62
N ASN A 164 -17.00 -6.11 25.72
CA ASN A 164 -18.09 -5.33 26.34
C ASN A 164 -17.60 -4.45 27.50
N THR A 165 -16.48 -4.80 28.14
CA THR A 165 -16.00 -4.13 29.35
C THR A 165 -14.57 -3.59 29.22
N GLY A 166 -13.83 -3.98 28.17
CA GLY A 166 -12.42 -3.64 28.00
C GLY A 166 -11.48 -4.38 28.97
N ARG A 167 -11.99 -5.33 29.77
CA ARG A 167 -11.15 -6.10 30.70
C ARG A 167 -10.21 -7.02 29.95
N VAL A 168 -8.94 -6.98 30.34
CA VAL A 168 -7.86 -7.78 29.73
C VAL A 168 -7.34 -8.78 30.74
N THR A 169 -7.12 -10.04 30.28
CA THR A 169 -6.51 -11.10 31.08
C THR A 169 -5.44 -11.79 30.24
N THR A 170 -4.19 -11.77 30.68
CA THR A 170 -3.08 -12.40 29.97
C THR A 170 -3.22 -13.92 29.97
N VAL A 171 -3.06 -14.53 28.80
CA VAL A 171 -3.14 -15.96 28.55
C VAL A 171 -1.75 -16.56 28.39
N ALA A 172 -0.86 -15.89 27.63
CA ALA A 172 0.50 -16.32 27.39
C ALA A 172 1.42 -15.11 27.20
N SER A 173 2.73 -15.34 27.35
CA SER A 173 3.75 -14.35 27.03
C SER A 173 4.93 -14.99 26.29
N ALA A 174 5.63 -14.19 25.49
CA ALA A 174 6.87 -14.58 24.82
C ALA A 174 7.89 -13.43 24.93
N PRO A 175 9.20 -13.73 25.11
CA PRO A 175 10.26 -12.74 25.22
C PRO A 175 10.65 -12.20 23.84
N LEU A 176 9.69 -11.57 23.15
CA LEU A 176 9.82 -11.05 21.79
C LEU A 176 9.25 -9.65 21.70
N ARG A 177 10.00 -8.74 21.10
CA ARG A 177 9.52 -7.42 20.69
C ARG A 177 8.79 -7.54 19.35
N MET A 178 7.80 -6.69 19.11
CA MET A 178 6.99 -6.72 17.89
C MET A 178 6.47 -8.14 17.57
N GLY A 179 6.20 -8.91 18.64
CA GLY A 179 5.86 -10.32 18.53
C GLY A 179 4.36 -10.56 18.39
N THR A 180 4.03 -11.68 17.76
CA THR A 180 2.68 -12.24 17.70
C THR A 180 2.70 -13.73 17.97
N PHE A 181 1.52 -14.32 18.14
CA PHE A 181 1.34 -15.74 18.42
C PHE A 181 0.60 -16.41 17.25
N ILE A 182 0.98 -17.66 17.00
CA ILE A 182 0.29 -18.54 16.04
C ILE A 182 -0.43 -19.60 16.85
N LEU A 183 -1.75 -19.60 16.73
CA LEU A 183 -2.65 -20.55 17.38
C LEU A 183 -3.06 -21.63 16.38
N ASP A 184 -3.41 -22.80 16.89
CA ASP A 184 -4.10 -23.82 16.10
C ASP A 184 -5.62 -23.61 16.11
N HIS A 185 -6.37 -24.46 15.41
CA HIS A 185 -7.82 -24.33 15.29
C HIS A 185 -8.61 -24.63 16.58
N GLU A 186 -7.96 -25.14 17.60
CA GLU A 186 -8.51 -25.28 18.96
C GLU A 186 -8.17 -24.08 19.87
N GLY A 187 -7.47 -23.06 19.33
CA GLY A 187 -7.07 -21.86 20.06
C GLY A 187 -5.83 -22.06 20.95
N GLU A 188 -5.11 -23.21 20.79
CA GLU A 188 -3.90 -23.48 21.55
C GLU A 188 -2.69 -22.77 20.93
N VAL A 189 -1.90 -22.13 21.78
CA VAL A 189 -0.69 -21.39 21.36
C VAL A 189 0.41 -22.36 20.98
N ARG A 190 0.79 -22.37 19.69
CA ARG A 190 1.81 -23.29 19.15
C ARG A 190 3.15 -22.61 18.85
N TYR A 191 3.12 -21.36 18.36
CA TYR A 191 4.33 -20.60 18.05
C TYR A 191 4.20 -19.15 18.49
N ALA A 192 5.35 -18.49 18.62
CA ALA A 192 5.45 -17.03 18.69
C ALA A 192 6.55 -16.58 17.71
N VAL A 193 6.30 -15.46 17.03
CA VAL A 193 7.25 -14.86 16.09
C VAL A 193 7.41 -13.39 16.41
N GLY A 194 8.62 -12.83 16.26
CA GLY A 194 8.89 -11.43 16.57
C GLY A 194 10.38 -11.15 16.45
N GLN A 195 10.86 -10.17 17.22
CA GLN A 195 12.27 -9.77 17.26
C GLN A 195 12.83 -9.90 18.69
N ASP A 196 14.12 -10.18 18.79
CA ASP A 196 14.85 -10.05 20.05
C ASP A 196 15.26 -8.59 20.31
N GLU A 197 16.04 -8.37 21.39
CA GLU A 197 16.56 -7.04 21.77
C GLU A 197 17.49 -6.43 20.73
N GLU A 198 18.13 -7.27 19.91
CA GLU A 198 19.05 -6.86 18.84
C GLU A 198 18.33 -6.59 17.51
N GLY A 199 17.00 -6.80 17.45
CA GLY A 199 16.18 -6.64 16.23
C GLY A 199 16.27 -7.85 15.28
N VAL A 200 16.86 -8.97 15.72
CA VAL A 200 16.93 -10.21 14.94
C VAL A 200 15.56 -10.89 14.98
N ARG A 201 15.05 -11.31 13.83
CA ARG A 201 13.79 -12.07 13.74
C ARG A 201 13.95 -13.43 14.41
N VAL A 202 13.01 -13.78 15.29
CA VAL A 202 13.03 -15.02 16.07
C VAL A 202 11.69 -15.73 15.93
N THR A 203 11.77 -17.04 15.71
CA THR A 203 10.63 -17.96 15.77
C THR A 203 10.78 -18.88 16.97
N LEU A 204 9.77 -18.88 17.84
CA LEU A 204 9.70 -19.73 19.03
C LEU A 204 8.59 -20.78 18.85
N ARG A 205 8.84 -22.00 19.33
CA ARG A 205 7.85 -23.08 19.42
C ARG A 205 7.48 -23.31 20.88
N ARG A 206 6.18 -23.46 21.16
CA ARG A 206 5.68 -23.72 22.51
C ARG A 206 6.18 -25.08 23.04
N LYS A 207 6.64 -25.11 24.29
CA LYS A 207 7.07 -26.31 25.00
C LYS A 207 6.65 -26.23 26.45
N GLY A 208 5.55 -26.90 26.81
CA GLY A 208 4.92 -26.71 28.09
C GLY A 208 4.55 -25.26 28.33
N GLU A 209 4.98 -24.67 29.46
CA GLU A 209 4.80 -23.26 29.74
C GLU A 209 5.91 -22.35 29.16
N GLY A 210 6.97 -22.94 28.58
CA GLY A 210 8.12 -22.23 28.02
C GLY A 210 8.17 -22.24 26.49
N TRP A 211 9.36 -21.89 25.97
CA TRP A 211 9.63 -21.75 24.55
C TRP A 211 10.96 -22.39 24.16
N ASP A 212 10.97 -23.12 23.04
CA ASP A 212 12.18 -23.53 22.34
C ASP A 212 12.42 -22.60 21.14
N VAL A 213 13.65 -22.13 20.93
CA VAL A 213 14.01 -21.34 19.75
C VAL A 213 14.03 -22.26 18.53
N LEU A 214 13.16 -22.01 17.56
CA LEU A 214 13.10 -22.75 16.30
C LEU A 214 14.04 -22.15 15.24
N GLY A 215 14.20 -20.83 15.23
CA GLY A 215 15.06 -20.13 14.29
C GLY A 215 15.32 -18.68 14.67
N ARG A 216 16.43 -18.15 14.14
CA ARG A 216 16.84 -16.74 14.23
C ARG A 216 17.37 -16.32 12.85
N ALA A 217 16.97 -15.16 12.36
CA ALA A 217 17.36 -14.66 11.04
C ALA A 217 17.48 -13.14 11.03
N LYS A 218 18.53 -12.62 10.42
CA LYS A 218 18.63 -11.21 10.03
C LYS A 218 17.96 -11.02 8.67
N LEU A 219 17.80 -9.76 8.27
CA LEU A 219 17.30 -9.45 6.93
C LEU A 219 18.22 -10.07 5.86
N GLY A 220 17.64 -10.80 4.92
CA GLY A 220 18.38 -11.51 3.87
C GLY A 220 18.88 -12.91 4.25
N ASP A 221 18.79 -13.31 5.52
CA ASP A 221 19.10 -14.68 5.93
C ASP A 221 17.95 -15.64 5.58
N ALA A 222 18.29 -16.95 5.62
CA ALA A 222 17.26 -17.98 5.55
C ALA A 222 16.25 -17.83 6.69
N ILE A 223 14.98 -17.77 6.34
CA ILE A 223 13.89 -17.62 7.31
C ILE A 223 12.77 -18.61 7.06
N ARG A 224 12.16 -19.08 8.16
CA ARG A 224 10.99 -19.94 8.17
C ARG A 224 10.03 -19.44 9.24
N THR A 225 8.92 -18.88 8.81
CA THR A 225 7.92 -18.25 9.69
C THR A 225 6.61 -19.04 9.64
N PRO A 226 6.11 -19.60 10.76
CA PRO A 226 4.82 -20.26 10.81
C PRO A 226 3.70 -19.25 10.57
N LEU A 227 2.70 -19.62 9.75
CA LEU A 227 1.54 -18.79 9.44
C LEU A 227 0.23 -19.37 10.01
N GLY A 228 0.13 -20.69 10.13
CA GLY A 228 -1.06 -21.39 10.57
C GLY A 228 -0.92 -22.90 10.37
N PHE A 229 -2.02 -23.60 10.37
CA PHE A 229 -2.09 -25.05 10.30
C PHE A 229 -2.96 -25.53 9.13
N ASP A 230 -2.81 -26.81 8.75
CA ASP A 230 -3.80 -27.49 7.92
C ASP A 230 -5.11 -27.72 8.70
N ALA A 231 -6.17 -28.06 8.01
CA ALA A 231 -7.51 -28.19 8.60
C ALA A 231 -7.60 -29.20 9.76
N GLU A 232 -6.70 -30.17 9.80
CA GLU A 232 -6.62 -31.21 10.82
C GLU A 232 -5.64 -30.88 11.97
N ASN A 233 -5.03 -29.70 11.99
CA ASN A 233 -3.99 -29.31 12.96
C ASN A 233 -2.75 -30.22 13.00
N LYS A 234 -2.49 -30.97 11.93
CA LYS A 234 -1.39 -31.93 11.89
C LYS A 234 -0.11 -31.34 11.34
N ARG A 235 -0.22 -30.48 10.34
CA ARG A 235 0.91 -29.88 9.65
C ARG A 235 0.85 -28.36 9.72
N VAL A 236 2.00 -27.72 9.65
CA VAL A 236 2.16 -26.26 9.75
C VAL A 236 2.41 -25.68 8.37
N ILE A 237 1.72 -24.60 8.06
CA ILE A 237 1.98 -23.78 6.88
C ILE A 237 3.06 -22.77 7.26
N PHE A 238 4.18 -22.79 6.55
CA PHE A 238 5.27 -21.84 6.72
C PHE A 238 5.45 -20.95 5.50
N SER A 239 5.74 -19.69 5.75
CA SER A 239 6.43 -18.82 4.79
C SER A 239 7.93 -19.10 4.91
N LYS A 240 8.61 -19.31 3.79
CA LYS A 240 10.04 -19.71 3.75
C LYS A 240 10.79 -18.99 2.65
N SER A 241 11.96 -18.44 3.00
CA SER A 241 13.00 -17.95 2.07
C SER A 241 14.34 -18.53 2.50
N ASP A 242 15.18 -18.97 1.57
CA ASP A 242 16.48 -19.58 1.88
C ASP A 242 17.64 -18.58 1.83
N LYS A 243 17.55 -17.52 1.01
CA LYS A 243 18.63 -16.54 0.83
C LYS A 243 18.10 -15.11 0.61
N GLY A 244 16.95 -14.79 1.20
CA GLY A 244 16.31 -13.49 1.01
C GLY A 244 15.56 -13.33 -0.33
N GLU A 245 15.45 -14.41 -1.14
CA GLU A 245 14.58 -14.42 -2.31
C GLU A 245 13.09 -14.34 -1.92
N PRO A 246 12.17 -14.07 -2.86
CA PRO A 246 10.74 -14.04 -2.57
C PRO A 246 10.25 -15.29 -1.85
N ALA A 247 9.45 -15.09 -0.83
CA ALA A 247 8.97 -16.14 0.03
C ALA A 247 8.05 -17.12 -0.71
N ARG A 248 8.18 -18.40 -0.37
CA ARG A 248 7.27 -19.47 -0.80
C ARG A 248 6.52 -20.05 0.38
N LEU A 249 5.37 -20.64 0.13
CA LEU A 249 4.62 -21.35 1.14
C LEU A 249 4.89 -22.84 1.06
N VAL A 250 5.17 -23.42 2.22
CA VAL A 250 5.36 -24.86 2.37
C VAL A 250 4.51 -25.41 3.51
N LEU A 251 4.05 -26.64 3.37
CA LEU A 251 3.35 -27.39 4.40
C LEU A 251 4.31 -28.46 4.95
N ALA A 252 4.51 -28.50 6.25
CA ALA A 252 5.49 -29.37 6.89
C ALA A 252 5.02 -29.92 8.24
N ASP A 253 5.61 -31.04 8.64
CA ASP A 253 5.41 -31.59 9.99
C ASP A 253 6.01 -30.63 11.05
N PRO A 254 5.30 -30.38 12.18
CA PRO A 254 5.81 -29.56 13.28
C PRO A 254 7.14 -30.04 13.87
N ALA A 255 7.42 -31.32 13.83
CA ALA A 255 8.67 -31.92 14.31
C ALA A 255 9.82 -31.80 13.31
N GLY A 256 9.57 -31.32 12.10
CA GLY A 256 10.51 -31.34 10.99
C GLY A 256 10.32 -32.59 10.10
N GLY A 257 10.93 -32.60 8.92
CA GLY A 257 10.82 -33.68 7.97
C GLY A 257 10.52 -33.19 6.56
N GLU A 258 9.78 -33.95 5.79
CA GLU A 258 9.44 -33.63 4.40
C GLU A 258 8.53 -32.40 4.32
N GLU A 259 8.87 -31.48 3.41
CA GLU A 259 8.11 -30.28 3.11
C GLU A 259 7.37 -30.45 1.78
N THR A 260 6.11 -30.09 1.75
CA THR A 260 5.33 -30.00 0.52
C THR A 260 5.24 -28.54 0.10
N LEU A 261 5.68 -28.19 -1.12
CA LEU A 261 5.50 -26.87 -1.68
C LEU A 261 3.99 -26.64 -1.92
N LEU A 262 3.45 -25.57 -1.35
CA LEU A 262 2.06 -25.15 -1.59
C LEU A 262 1.98 -24.14 -2.72
N SER A 263 2.83 -23.09 -2.66
CA SER A 263 2.83 -22.01 -3.65
C SER A 263 4.17 -21.29 -3.68
N ARG A 264 4.54 -20.78 -4.86
CA ARG A 264 5.71 -19.94 -5.07
C ARG A 264 5.53 -19.04 -6.27
N ASN A 265 5.81 -17.75 -6.10
CA ASN A 265 6.10 -16.87 -7.23
C ASN A 265 7.62 -16.60 -7.26
N PRO A 266 8.30 -16.71 -8.42
CA PRO A 266 9.77 -16.52 -8.49
C PRO A 266 10.19 -15.06 -8.37
N ASN A 267 9.28 -14.10 -8.58
CA ASN A 267 9.59 -12.67 -8.70
C ASN A 267 9.15 -11.87 -7.48
N VAL A 268 8.05 -12.27 -6.81
CA VAL A 268 7.41 -11.45 -5.77
C VAL A 268 6.99 -12.28 -4.56
N ASP A 269 6.94 -11.62 -3.41
CA ASP A 269 6.36 -12.19 -2.19
C ASP A 269 4.84 -12.33 -2.29
N PRO A 270 4.23 -13.24 -1.53
CA PRO A 270 2.78 -13.26 -1.33
C PRO A 270 2.26 -11.91 -0.81
N THR A 271 1.16 -11.42 -1.37
CA THR A 271 0.50 -10.18 -0.94
C THR A 271 -0.72 -10.42 -0.05
N GLY A 272 -1.21 -11.65 0.02
CA GLY A 272 -2.33 -12.02 0.89
C GLY A 272 -2.72 -13.50 0.77
N TYR A 273 -3.64 -13.88 1.63
CA TYR A 273 -4.12 -15.25 1.77
C TYR A 273 -5.64 -15.26 1.81
N LEU A 274 -6.26 -16.18 1.08
CA LEU A 274 -7.70 -16.45 1.17
C LEU A 274 -7.91 -17.73 1.97
N ALA A 275 -8.61 -17.62 3.08
CA ALA A 275 -9.08 -18.74 3.87
C ALA A 275 -10.56 -19.05 3.55
N SER A 276 -11.00 -20.26 3.91
CA SER A 276 -12.41 -20.61 3.92
C SER A 276 -13.19 -19.83 5.00
N SER A 277 -14.52 -19.79 4.87
CA SER A 277 -15.40 -19.08 5.82
C SER A 277 -15.34 -19.65 7.25
N ASP A 278 -14.95 -20.91 7.40
CA ASP A 278 -14.66 -21.54 8.69
C ASP A 278 -13.23 -21.36 9.19
N GLU A 279 -12.40 -20.60 8.44
CA GLU A 279 -11.00 -20.27 8.73
C GLU A 279 -10.04 -21.49 8.80
N ARG A 280 -10.50 -22.69 8.41
CA ARG A 280 -9.72 -23.94 8.53
C ARG A 280 -8.89 -24.27 7.30
N HIS A 281 -9.30 -23.82 6.11
CA HIS A 281 -8.62 -24.13 4.86
C HIS A 281 -7.97 -22.89 4.25
N LEU A 282 -6.68 -22.97 3.96
CA LEU A 282 -6.05 -22.00 3.08
C LEU A 282 -6.45 -22.36 1.64
N LEU A 283 -7.14 -21.44 0.96
CA LEU A 283 -7.73 -21.68 -0.36
C LEU A 283 -6.84 -21.16 -1.49
N ALA A 284 -6.33 -19.95 -1.36
CA ALA A 284 -5.49 -19.32 -2.37
C ALA A 284 -4.50 -18.33 -1.77
N ILE A 285 -3.44 -18.07 -2.52
CA ILE A 285 -2.44 -17.06 -2.22
C ILE A 285 -2.53 -15.98 -3.30
N SER A 286 -2.56 -14.70 -2.89
CA SER A 286 -2.50 -13.59 -3.83
C SER A 286 -1.07 -13.12 -4.05
N TYR A 287 -0.78 -12.71 -5.29
CA TYR A 287 0.48 -12.14 -5.72
C TYR A 287 0.23 -10.88 -6.56
N MET A 288 1.20 -9.95 -6.55
CA MET A 288 1.25 -8.79 -7.44
C MET A 288 2.53 -8.89 -8.28
N ASP A 289 2.49 -9.77 -9.28
CA ASP A 289 3.59 -9.94 -10.25
C ASP A 289 3.22 -9.24 -11.56
N GLY A 290 3.52 -7.95 -11.60
CA GLY A 290 3.04 -7.04 -12.64
C GLY A 290 1.56 -6.70 -12.50
N THR A 291 0.69 -7.69 -12.46
CA THR A 291 -0.76 -7.53 -12.20
C THR A 291 -1.21 -8.46 -11.07
N PRO A 292 -2.33 -8.15 -10.40
CA PRO A 292 -2.85 -9.00 -9.33
C PRO A 292 -3.25 -10.38 -9.84
N GLY A 293 -2.91 -11.42 -9.08
CA GLY A 293 -3.27 -12.80 -9.39
C GLY A 293 -3.43 -13.66 -8.14
N TYR A 294 -4.07 -14.82 -8.31
CA TYR A 294 -4.28 -15.81 -7.26
C TYR A 294 -3.76 -17.17 -7.69
N ASP A 295 -3.02 -17.83 -6.80
CA ASP A 295 -2.64 -19.23 -6.89
C ASP A 295 -3.55 -20.05 -5.97
N PHE A 296 -4.49 -20.80 -6.56
CA PHE A 296 -5.43 -21.63 -5.81
C PHE A 296 -4.80 -22.96 -5.42
N ILE A 297 -4.45 -23.10 -4.14
CA ILE A 297 -3.85 -24.32 -3.60
C ILE A 297 -4.88 -25.39 -3.26
N ASN A 298 -6.15 -25.01 -3.09
CA ASN A 298 -7.27 -25.91 -2.86
C ASN A 298 -8.41 -25.63 -3.88
N PRO A 299 -8.19 -25.91 -5.20
CA PRO A 299 -9.10 -25.52 -6.26
C PRO A 299 -10.45 -26.26 -6.24
N ASP A 300 -10.50 -27.43 -5.60
CA ASP A 300 -11.73 -28.23 -5.50
C ASP A 300 -12.68 -27.78 -4.38
N HIS A 301 -12.20 -26.97 -3.46
CA HIS A 301 -13.04 -26.43 -2.40
C HIS A 301 -14.19 -25.57 -3.00
N PRO A 302 -15.44 -25.69 -2.48
CA PRO A 302 -16.58 -24.96 -3.04
C PRO A 302 -16.39 -23.44 -3.06
N GLU A 303 -15.70 -22.87 -2.07
CA GLU A 303 -15.42 -21.44 -2.01
C GLU A 303 -14.32 -21.02 -3.00
N SER A 304 -13.31 -21.85 -3.23
CA SER A 304 -12.31 -21.62 -4.28
C SER A 304 -12.97 -21.53 -5.67
N LYS A 305 -13.93 -22.42 -5.96
CA LYS A 305 -14.71 -22.37 -7.21
C LYS A 305 -15.53 -21.09 -7.33
N THR A 306 -16.07 -20.61 -6.21
CA THR A 306 -16.78 -19.31 -6.16
C THR A 306 -15.83 -18.16 -6.48
N TYR A 307 -14.68 -18.10 -5.80
CA TYR A 307 -13.69 -17.03 -6.01
C TYR A 307 -13.15 -17.03 -7.44
N ALA A 308 -12.79 -18.19 -7.98
CA ALA A 308 -12.35 -18.32 -9.37
C ALA A 308 -13.44 -17.90 -10.36
N GLY A 309 -14.71 -18.25 -10.08
CA GLY A 309 -15.86 -17.83 -10.88
C GLY A 309 -16.06 -16.32 -10.89
N LEU A 310 -15.89 -15.67 -9.75
CA LEU A 310 -15.97 -14.20 -9.63
C LEU A 310 -14.82 -13.50 -10.38
N ILE A 311 -13.59 -14.01 -10.26
CA ILE A 311 -12.44 -13.48 -11.00
C ILE A 311 -12.70 -13.57 -12.51
N ASN A 312 -13.17 -14.72 -13.00
CA ASN A 312 -13.44 -14.94 -14.42
C ASN A 312 -14.62 -14.09 -14.94
N ALA A 313 -15.52 -13.62 -14.06
CA ALA A 313 -16.63 -12.77 -14.45
C ALA A 313 -16.21 -11.32 -14.74
N PHE A 314 -15.01 -10.90 -14.32
CA PHE A 314 -14.47 -9.56 -14.50
C PHE A 314 -13.09 -9.60 -15.20
N PRO A 315 -12.99 -10.06 -16.45
CA PRO A 315 -11.70 -10.36 -17.11
C PRO A 315 -10.80 -9.15 -17.33
N GLN A 316 -11.33 -7.92 -17.25
CA GLN A 316 -10.57 -6.68 -17.42
C GLN A 316 -10.28 -5.96 -16.09
N HIS A 317 -10.66 -6.58 -14.97
CA HIS A 317 -10.47 -6.01 -13.63
C HIS A 317 -9.80 -7.02 -12.72
N ALA A 318 -9.03 -6.52 -11.82
CA ALA A 318 -8.65 -7.29 -10.64
C ALA A 318 -9.89 -7.43 -9.72
N VAL A 319 -10.01 -8.58 -9.09
CA VAL A 319 -11.02 -8.85 -8.07
C VAL A 319 -10.31 -9.05 -6.75
N ARG A 320 -10.68 -8.27 -5.73
CA ARG A 320 -10.19 -8.43 -4.38
C ARG A 320 -11.34 -8.83 -3.47
N PHE A 321 -11.13 -9.86 -2.67
CA PHE A 321 -12.10 -10.34 -1.70
C PHE A 321 -11.83 -9.67 -0.35
N ASP A 322 -12.81 -8.92 0.16
CA ASP A 322 -12.67 -8.11 1.37
C ASP A 322 -13.48 -8.68 2.56
N GLY A 323 -14.25 -9.73 2.37
CA GLY A 323 -14.95 -10.44 3.43
C GLY A 323 -15.88 -11.55 2.94
N ILE A 324 -16.18 -12.46 3.86
CA ILE A 324 -17.17 -13.52 3.67
C ILE A 324 -17.98 -13.67 4.98
N SER A 325 -19.29 -13.91 4.88
CA SER A 325 -20.09 -14.23 6.07
C SER A 325 -19.69 -15.60 6.63
N ARG A 326 -19.81 -15.82 7.94
CA ARG A 326 -19.39 -17.07 8.60
C ARG A 326 -20.09 -18.32 8.08
N ASP A 327 -21.31 -18.17 7.58
CA ASP A 327 -22.06 -19.26 6.92
C ASP A 327 -21.58 -19.51 5.49
N GLY A 328 -20.57 -18.76 5.03
CA GLY A 328 -20.02 -18.84 3.68
C GLY A 328 -20.97 -18.35 2.57
N ARG A 329 -22.12 -17.77 2.91
CA ARG A 329 -23.15 -17.40 1.93
C ARG A 329 -22.83 -16.12 1.18
N LEU A 330 -22.47 -15.05 1.89
CA LEU A 330 -22.28 -13.74 1.30
C LEU A 330 -20.79 -13.42 1.17
N VAL A 331 -20.36 -13.01 -0.01
CA VAL A 331 -18.98 -12.61 -0.30
C VAL A 331 -18.95 -11.13 -0.66
N LEU A 332 -18.27 -10.33 0.12
CA LEU A 332 -17.95 -8.94 -0.20
C LEU A 332 -16.67 -8.91 -1.03
N PHE A 333 -16.74 -8.30 -2.19
CA PHE A 333 -15.57 -8.13 -3.05
C PHE A 333 -15.60 -6.81 -3.78
N ARG A 334 -14.45 -6.34 -4.20
CA ARG A 334 -14.30 -5.19 -5.08
C ARG A 334 -13.62 -5.55 -6.39
N THR A 335 -14.02 -4.86 -7.44
CA THR A 335 -13.31 -4.87 -8.72
C THR A 335 -12.59 -3.54 -8.90
N TYR A 336 -11.43 -3.55 -9.56
CA TYR A 336 -10.68 -2.33 -9.91
C TYR A 336 -9.74 -2.63 -11.08
N SER A 337 -9.26 -1.57 -11.74
CA SER A 337 -8.18 -1.67 -12.72
C SER A 337 -7.22 -0.49 -12.59
N ASP A 338 -6.24 -0.43 -13.45
CA ASP A 338 -5.36 0.72 -13.63
C ASP A 338 -6.09 1.97 -14.15
N MET A 339 -7.22 1.78 -14.84
CA MET A 339 -8.06 2.85 -15.38
C MET A 339 -9.37 3.05 -14.62
N ASP A 340 -9.77 2.10 -13.76
CA ASP A 340 -11.02 2.14 -13.00
C ASP A 340 -10.71 2.16 -11.50
N PRO A 341 -11.10 3.22 -10.75
CA PRO A 341 -10.92 3.29 -9.30
C PRO A 341 -11.61 2.18 -8.52
N GLY A 342 -12.61 1.53 -9.13
CA GLY A 342 -13.25 0.33 -8.64
C GLY A 342 -14.59 0.52 -7.95
N ALA A 343 -15.23 -0.62 -7.74
CA ALA A 343 -16.56 -0.72 -7.14
C ALA A 343 -16.68 -1.94 -6.24
N TYR A 344 -17.53 -1.84 -5.22
CA TYR A 344 -17.87 -2.94 -4.33
C TYR A 344 -19.13 -3.65 -4.74
N TYR A 345 -19.11 -4.97 -4.55
CA TYR A 345 -20.20 -5.88 -4.82
C TYR A 345 -20.40 -6.85 -3.65
N LEU A 346 -21.63 -7.28 -3.46
CA LEU A 346 -21.99 -8.36 -2.56
C LEU A 346 -22.52 -9.53 -3.37
N PHE A 347 -21.84 -10.67 -3.32
CA PHE A 347 -22.25 -11.88 -4.00
C PHE A 347 -22.95 -12.83 -3.04
N ASP A 348 -24.16 -13.27 -3.38
CA ASP A 348 -24.90 -14.30 -2.65
C ASP A 348 -24.72 -15.64 -3.36
N ARG A 349 -23.99 -16.56 -2.72
CA ARG A 349 -23.71 -17.91 -3.24
C ARG A 349 -24.95 -18.76 -3.37
N GLN A 350 -25.97 -18.55 -2.53
CA GLN A 350 -27.23 -19.31 -2.59
C GLN A 350 -28.05 -18.97 -3.84
N THR A 351 -28.09 -17.69 -4.19
CA THR A 351 -28.86 -17.22 -5.35
C THR A 351 -28.00 -17.06 -6.61
N SER A 352 -26.67 -17.20 -6.47
CA SER A 352 -25.68 -16.94 -7.52
C SER A 352 -25.83 -15.53 -8.15
N ARG A 353 -26.08 -14.52 -7.32
CA ARG A 353 -26.26 -13.13 -7.77
C ARG A 353 -25.24 -12.21 -7.12
N ALA A 354 -24.67 -11.31 -7.92
CA ALA A 354 -23.87 -10.18 -7.44
C ALA A 354 -24.75 -8.92 -7.44
N GLN A 355 -24.75 -8.23 -6.31
CA GLN A 355 -25.37 -6.91 -6.16
C GLN A 355 -24.28 -5.86 -6.17
N PHE A 356 -24.39 -4.85 -7.04
CA PHE A 356 -23.58 -3.63 -6.95
C PHE A 356 -23.95 -2.89 -5.66
N LEU A 357 -22.95 -2.45 -4.91
CA LEU A 357 -23.13 -1.65 -3.70
C LEU A 357 -22.83 -0.18 -3.98
N LEU A 358 -21.58 0.15 -4.34
CA LEU A 358 -21.13 1.52 -4.54
C LEU A 358 -19.81 1.55 -5.34
N ALA A 359 -19.58 2.64 -6.06
CA ALA A 359 -18.33 2.91 -6.78
C ALA A 359 -17.48 3.92 -6.03
N SER A 360 -16.16 3.76 -6.10
CA SER A 360 -15.20 4.61 -5.38
C SER A 360 -15.20 6.05 -5.90
N ARG A 361 -15.16 6.23 -7.22
CA ARG A 361 -15.13 7.52 -7.93
C ARG A 361 -15.93 7.40 -9.21
N ASP A 362 -17.26 7.47 -9.13
CA ASP A 362 -18.18 7.25 -10.27
C ASP A 362 -18.08 8.32 -11.37
N TRP A 363 -17.45 9.47 -11.04
CA TRP A 363 -17.17 10.55 -12.00
C TRP A 363 -15.95 10.29 -12.89
N ILE A 364 -15.05 9.36 -12.51
CA ILE A 364 -13.94 8.92 -13.34
C ILE A 364 -14.45 7.92 -14.37
N LYS A 365 -14.14 8.18 -15.64
CA LYS A 365 -14.55 7.33 -16.75
C LYS A 365 -13.32 6.55 -17.27
N PRO A 366 -13.32 5.22 -17.18
CA PRO A 366 -12.17 4.38 -17.59
C PRO A 366 -11.68 4.66 -19.02
N GLU A 367 -12.60 4.97 -19.94
CA GLU A 367 -12.29 5.28 -21.34
C GLU A 367 -11.51 6.59 -21.54
N GLN A 368 -11.43 7.44 -20.52
CA GLN A 368 -10.63 8.68 -20.52
C GLN A 368 -9.27 8.50 -19.82
N MET A 369 -9.01 7.32 -19.27
CA MET A 369 -7.78 7.01 -18.55
C MET A 369 -6.74 6.34 -19.46
N SER A 370 -5.52 6.25 -18.98
CA SER A 370 -4.40 5.67 -19.71
C SER A 370 -3.97 4.33 -19.11
N PRO A 371 -3.72 3.30 -19.92
CA PRO A 371 -3.35 1.99 -19.40
C PRO A 371 -1.94 2.01 -18.80
N MET A 372 -1.80 1.35 -17.64
CA MET A 372 -0.55 1.12 -16.92
C MET A 372 0.02 -0.24 -17.30
N GLN A 373 1.15 -0.26 -17.97
CA GLN A 373 1.81 -1.48 -18.44
C GLN A 373 2.90 -1.92 -17.47
N PRO A 374 2.85 -3.16 -16.94
CA PRO A 374 3.98 -3.73 -16.23
C PRO A 374 5.22 -3.82 -17.12
N ILE A 375 6.37 -3.43 -16.59
CA ILE A 375 7.65 -3.50 -17.28
C ILE A 375 8.70 -4.21 -16.43
N THR A 376 9.69 -4.80 -17.10
CA THR A 376 10.89 -5.32 -16.46
C THR A 376 12.12 -4.74 -17.15
N VAL A 377 12.97 -4.08 -16.40
CA VAL A 377 14.20 -3.45 -16.86
C VAL A 377 15.40 -4.22 -16.31
N THR A 378 16.47 -4.33 -17.06
CA THR A 378 17.73 -4.86 -16.55
C THR A 378 18.65 -3.69 -16.21
N ALA A 379 18.96 -3.55 -14.93
CA ALA A 379 19.92 -2.55 -14.45
C ALA A 379 21.33 -2.83 -14.97
N ARG A 380 22.21 -1.83 -14.91
CA ARG A 380 23.62 -1.89 -15.36
C ARG A 380 24.44 -3.01 -14.72
N ASP A 381 24.06 -3.44 -13.53
CA ASP A 381 24.69 -4.55 -12.79
C ASP A 381 24.01 -5.91 -13.04
N GLY A 382 23.02 -5.97 -13.95
CA GLY A 382 22.32 -7.19 -14.34
C GLY A 382 21.08 -7.50 -13.48
N ARG A 383 20.77 -6.72 -12.44
CA ARG A 383 19.57 -6.90 -11.59
C ARG A 383 18.31 -6.64 -12.41
N LYS A 384 17.29 -7.46 -12.19
CA LYS A 384 15.94 -7.21 -12.75
C LYS A 384 15.21 -6.25 -11.84
N LEU A 385 14.68 -5.19 -12.46
CA LEU A 385 13.85 -4.17 -11.82
C LEU A 385 12.47 -4.27 -12.43
N HIS A 386 11.45 -4.30 -11.58
CA HIS A 386 10.05 -4.33 -11.97
C HIS A 386 9.44 -2.94 -11.80
N GLY A 387 8.46 -2.60 -12.59
CA GLY A 387 7.81 -1.30 -12.50
C GLY A 387 6.65 -1.19 -13.47
N TYR A 388 6.22 0.04 -13.69
CA TYR A 388 5.08 0.35 -14.55
C TYR A 388 5.38 1.55 -15.44
N LEU A 389 4.88 1.48 -16.65
CA LEU A 389 4.91 2.58 -17.60
C LEU A 389 3.48 2.90 -18.04
N THR A 390 3.03 4.11 -17.73
CA THR A 390 1.75 4.63 -18.22
C THR A 390 2.00 5.54 -19.40
N VAL A 391 1.50 5.12 -20.55
CA VAL A 391 1.61 5.89 -21.80
C VAL A 391 0.27 6.56 -22.09
N PRO A 392 0.25 7.88 -22.37
CA PRO A 392 -0.98 8.59 -22.68
C PRO A 392 -1.79 7.94 -23.80
N ALA A 393 -3.06 7.63 -23.55
CA ALA A 393 -3.91 6.90 -24.50
C ALA A 393 -4.12 7.63 -25.85
N ASN A 394 -4.08 8.97 -25.84
CA ASN A 394 -4.34 9.81 -27.03
C ASN A 394 -3.06 10.22 -27.77
N THR A 395 -2.00 9.40 -27.71
CA THR A 395 -0.73 9.64 -28.38
C THR A 395 -0.32 8.43 -29.23
N ASP A 396 0.69 8.60 -30.07
CA ASP A 396 1.30 7.49 -30.82
C ASP A 396 2.30 6.68 -30.00
N GLY A 397 2.51 7.07 -28.72
CA GLY A 397 3.40 6.39 -27.79
C GLY A 397 4.88 6.62 -28.07
N ARG A 398 5.26 7.63 -28.85
CA ARG A 398 6.65 7.89 -29.27
C ARG A 398 7.08 9.31 -28.96
N ASP A 399 8.36 9.45 -28.68
CA ASP A 399 9.01 10.75 -28.42
C ASP A 399 8.23 11.63 -27.43
N LEU A 400 7.65 11.00 -26.40
CA LEU A 400 6.83 11.66 -25.38
C LEU A 400 7.68 12.39 -24.35
N PRO A 401 7.19 13.47 -23.75
CA PRO A 401 7.77 13.96 -22.52
C PRO A 401 7.57 12.92 -21.41
N LEU A 402 8.64 12.65 -20.62
CA LEU A 402 8.68 11.60 -19.59
C LEU A 402 8.74 12.21 -18.20
N ILE A 403 7.97 11.65 -17.29
CA ILE A 403 8.09 11.90 -15.86
C ILE A 403 8.56 10.61 -15.18
N LEU A 404 9.74 10.63 -14.58
CA LEU A 404 10.13 9.64 -13.60
C LEU A 404 9.41 9.96 -12.29
N HIS A 405 8.59 9.01 -11.80
CA HIS A 405 7.78 9.17 -10.59
C HIS A 405 8.14 8.11 -9.53
N PRO A 406 9.22 8.33 -8.76
CA PRO A 406 9.66 7.39 -7.73
C PRO A 406 8.70 7.42 -6.53
N HIS A 407 8.36 6.23 -6.01
CA HIS A 407 7.53 6.09 -4.82
C HIS A 407 8.24 6.53 -3.54
N GLY A 408 7.46 6.81 -2.50
CA GLY A 408 7.93 7.10 -1.14
C GLY A 408 8.33 5.82 -0.38
N GLY A 409 8.75 6.00 0.85
CA GLY A 409 9.19 4.91 1.73
C GLY A 409 10.66 5.10 2.15
N PRO A 410 11.68 4.49 1.53
CA PRO A 410 11.69 3.63 0.34
C PRO A 410 11.48 2.14 0.59
N HIS A 411 11.71 1.67 1.85
CA HIS A 411 11.68 0.27 2.24
C HIS A 411 10.29 -0.16 2.68
N GLY A 412 9.86 -1.35 2.28
CA GLY A 412 8.51 -1.86 2.47
C GLY A 412 7.53 -1.48 1.35
N PRO A 413 7.26 -0.18 1.07
CA PRO A 413 6.42 0.22 -0.07
C PRO A 413 7.01 -0.16 -1.43
N ARG A 414 6.11 -0.27 -2.41
CA ARG A 414 6.40 -0.37 -3.85
C ARG A 414 5.25 0.19 -4.66
N ASP A 415 5.51 0.51 -5.93
CA ASP A 415 4.44 0.74 -6.89
C ASP A 415 3.76 -0.57 -7.26
N GLU A 416 2.45 -0.53 -7.39
CA GLU A 416 1.60 -1.67 -7.72
C GLU A 416 0.63 -1.29 -8.85
N TRP A 417 0.17 -2.29 -9.60
CA TRP A 417 -0.83 -2.09 -10.62
C TRP A 417 -2.18 -1.71 -10.03
N GLY A 418 -2.78 -0.65 -10.55
CA GLY A 418 -4.07 -0.15 -10.13
C GLY A 418 -4.25 1.32 -10.46
N PHE A 419 -5.43 1.85 -10.18
CA PHE A 419 -5.73 3.26 -10.41
C PHE A 419 -4.92 4.15 -9.46
N ASN A 420 -4.07 4.99 -10.03
CA ASN A 420 -3.32 6.01 -9.30
C ASN A 420 -3.72 7.40 -9.84
N PRO A 421 -4.33 8.27 -9.01
CA PRO A 421 -4.84 9.56 -9.48
C PRO A 421 -3.73 10.49 -9.98
N GLU A 422 -2.54 10.50 -9.37
CA GLU A 422 -1.41 11.32 -9.82
C GLU A 422 -0.88 10.87 -11.18
N VAL A 423 -0.70 9.57 -11.35
CA VAL A 423 -0.25 8.96 -12.61
C VAL A 423 -1.26 9.22 -13.72
N GLN A 424 -2.55 9.01 -13.45
CA GLN A 424 -3.62 9.26 -14.42
C GLN A 424 -3.76 10.75 -14.74
N PHE A 425 -3.61 11.63 -13.75
CA PHE A 425 -3.54 13.06 -13.98
C PHE A 425 -2.41 13.41 -14.95
N LEU A 426 -1.18 13.00 -14.66
CA LEU A 426 0.00 13.29 -15.50
C LEU A 426 -0.16 12.72 -16.90
N ALA A 427 -0.63 11.48 -17.04
CA ALA A 427 -0.89 10.85 -18.33
C ALA A 427 -1.98 11.58 -19.11
N SER A 428 -3.05 12.05 -18.46
CA SER A 428 -4.11 12.84 -19.11
C SER A 428 -3.60 14.19 -19.65
N ARG A 429 -2.47 14.69 -19.13
CA ARG A 429 -1.75 15.89 -19.61
C ARG A 429 -0.76 15.57 -20.72
N GLY A 430 -0.63 14.28 -21.07
CA GLY A 430 0.17 13.78 -22.16
C GLY A 430 1.61 13.42 -21.82
N TYR A 431 1.92 13.24 -20.56
CA TYR A 431 3.22 12.76 -20.11
C TYR A 431 3.23 11.23 -20.02
N ALA A 432 4.27 10.60 -20.55
CA ALA A 432 4.58 9.23 -20.16
C ALA A 432 5.06 9.24 -18.70
N VAL A 433 4.56 8.31 -17.88
CA VAL A 433 4.91 8.23 -16.45
C VAL A 433 5.58 6.90 -16.18
N LEU A 434 6.81 6.97 -15.69
CA LEU A 434 7.61 5.80 -15.30
C LEU A 434 7.64 5.66 -13.80
N GLN A 435 7.11 4.56 -13.28
CA GLN A 435 7.21 4.11 -11.91
C GLN A 435 8.10 2.87 -11.87
N ILE A 436 9.24 2.94 -11.21
CA ILE A 436 10.18 1.82 -11.12
C ILE A 436 10.38 1.40 -9.67
N ASN A 437 10.18 0.14 -9.37
CA ASN A 437 10.52 -0.46 -8.09
C ASN A 437 12.02 -0.73 -8.07
N PHE A 438 12.76 0.28 -7.60
CA PHE A 438 14.21 0.24 -7.46
C PHE A 438 14.60 -0.70 -6.31
N ARG A 439 15.85 -1.18 -6.29
CA ARG A 439 16.35 -1.94 -5.13
C ARG A 439 16.05 -1.18 -3.84
N GLY A 440 15.64 -1.89 -2.80
CA GLY A 440 15.13 -1.26 -1.57
C GLY A 440 13.61 -1.27 -1.47
N SER A 441 12.87 -1.39 -2.59
CA SER A 441 11.41 -1.57 -2.56
C SER A 441 11.04 -2.93 -1.98
N GLY A 442 9.92 -2.99 -1.26
CA GLY A 442 9.42 -4.22 -0.64
C GLY A 442 8.74 -5.18 -1.63
N GLY A 443 8.48 -6.42 -1.16
CA GLY A 443 7.71 -7.42 -1.89
C GLY A 443 8.44 -8.16 -2.99
N TYR A 444 9.76 -8.04 -3.07
CA TYR A 444 10.65 -8.76 -3.97
C TYR A 444 11.66 -9.64 -3.22
N GLY A 445 11.35 -9.94 -1.97
CA GLY A 445 12.22 -10.64 -1.03
C GLY A 445 13.18 -9.71 -0.26
N ASP A 446 13.63 -10.21 0.89
CA ASP A 446 14.49 -9.47 1.82
C ASP A 446 15.84 -9.04 1.23
N GLU A 447 16.38 -9.82 0.26
CA GLU A 447 17.65 -9.47 -0.39
C GLU A 447 17.49 -8.22 -1.27
N PHE A 448 16.39 -8.14 -2.01
CA PHE A 448 16.11 -6.99 -2.87
C PHE A 448 15.90 -5.73 -2.02
N GLU A 449 15.12 -5.81 -0.95
CA GLU A 449 14.90 -4.71 -0.02
C GLU A 449 16.20 -4.28 0.67
N GLY A 450 16.92 -5.23 1.26
CA GLY A 450 18.18 -4.97 1.97
C GLY A 450 19.30 -4.43 1.10
N SER A 451 19.30 -4.73 -0.22
CA SER A 451 20.28 -4.19 -1.15
C SER A 451 20.18 -2.67 -1.36
N GLY A 452 19.06 -2.06 -0.96
CA GLY A 452 18.88 -0.60 -0.92
C GLY A 452 19.51 0.07 0.31
N TYR A 453 19.78 -0.68 1.39
CA TYR A 453 20.32 -0.12 2.63
C TYR A 453 21.67 0.53 2.39
N ARG A 454 21.86 1.73 2.95
CA ARG A 454 23.04 2.60 2.78
C ARG A 454 23.31 3.09 1.36
N ASN A 455 22.39 2.80 0.43
CA ASN A 455 22.53 3.07 -1.01
C ASN A 455 21.48 4.04 -1.55
N TRP A 456 20.81 4.79 -0.69
CA TRP A 456 19.71 5.69 -1.07
C TRP A 456 20.07 6.63 -2.22
N GLY A 457 21.23 7.29 -2.14
CA GLY A 457 21.69 8.27 -3.12
C GLY A 457 22.65 7.70 -4.17
N THR A 458 22.85 6.40 -4.22
CA THR A 458 23.78 5.72 -5.12
C THR A 458 23.07 4.73 -6.03
N THR A 459 23.16 3.43 -5.77
CA THR A 459 22.63 2.38 -6.66
C THR A 459 21.10 2.44 -6.79
N MET A 460 20.36 2.92 -5.81
CA MET A 460 18.92 3.11 -5.94
C MET A 460 18.59 4.19 -7.00
N ILE A 461 19.38 5.26 -7.06
CA ILE A 461 19.23 6.29 -8.11
C ILE A 461 19.74 5.75 -9.45
N ASP A 462 20.79 4.92 -9.44
CA ASP A 462 21.28 4.27 -10.67
C ASP A 462 20.21 3.37 -11.31
N ASP A 463 19.42 2.63 -10.51
CA ASP A 463 18.29 1.84 -10.99
C ASP A 463 17.23 2.70 -11.70
N MET A 464 16.90 3.87 -11.11
CA MET A 464 15.96 4.82 -11.71
C MET A 464 16.51 5.39 -13.03
N THR A 465 17.79 5.73 -13.06
CA THR A 465 18.47 6.21 -14.28
C THR A 465 18.46 5.16 -15.39
N ASP A 466 18.74 3.89 -15.05
CA ASP A 466 18.72 2.79 -16.00
C ASP A 466 17.33 2.56 -16.58
N ALA A 467 16.29 2.68 -15.76
CA ALA A 467 14.91 2.59 -16.20
C ALA A 467 14.51 3.75 -17.14
N VAL A 468 14.91 4.98 -16.83
CA VAL A 468 14.71 6.14 -17.73
C VAL A 468 15.41 5.92 -19.08
N ASN A 469 16.68 5.49 -19.06
CA ASN A 469 17.43 5.20 -20.27
C ASN A 469 16.81 4.07 -21.09
N TRP A 470 16.22 3.06 -20.42
CA TRP A 470 15.49 1.99 -21.10
C TRP A 470 14.27 2.55 -21.84
N VAL A 471 13.43 3.40 -21.23
CA VAL A 471 12.25 4.01 -21.87
C VAL A 471 12.66 4.87 -23.06
N VAL A 472 13.75 5.64 -22.94
CA VAL A 472 14.35 6.40 -24.07
C VAL A 472 14.82 5.45 -25.18
N GLY A 473 15.50 4.37 -24.82
CA GLY A 473 15.99 3.37 -25.78
C GLY A 473 14.87 2.63 -26.52
N GLN A 474 13.66 2.52 -25.95
CA GLN A 474 12.47 2.02 -26.63
C GLN A 474 11.85 3.03 -27.62
N GLY A 475 12.34 4.28 -27.67
CA GLY A 475 11.78 5.35 -28.49
C GLY A 475 10.44 5.89 -27.98
N ILE A 476 10.06 5.57 -26.73
CA ILE A 476 8.84 6.05 -26.10
C ILE A 476 9.04 7.48 -25.60
N ALA A 477 10.18 7.76 -24.96
CA ALA A 477 10.48 9.07 -24.39
C ALA A 477 11.51 9.85 -25.21
N ASP A 478 11.29 11.17 -25.33
CA ASP A 478 12.28 12.11 -25.84
C ASP A 478 13.32 12.41 -24.75
N LYS A 479 14.58 12.03 -24.99
CA LYS A 479 15.71 12.24 -24.08
C LYS A 479 15.92 13.69 -23.64
N ASN A 480 15.36 14.65 -24.38
CA ASN A 480 15.49 16.08 -24.09
C ASN A 480 14.30 16.63 -23.29
N ARG A 481 13.30 15.81 -23.00
CA ARG A 481 12.06 16.21 -22.31
C ARG A 481 11.74 15.28 -21.14
N ILE A 482 12.65 15.21 -20.15
CA ILE A 482 12.52 14.34 -18.98
C ILE A 482 12.52 15.20 -17.72
N CYS A 483 11.53 15.02 -16.86
CA CYS A 483 11.49 15.55 -15.50
C CYS A 483 11.36 14.40 -14.48
N THR A 484 11.62 14.71 -13.23
CA THR A 484 11.37 13.79 -12.12
C THR A 484 10.52 14.48 -11.07
N TYR A 485 9.52 13.74 -10.53
CA TYR A 485 8.58 14.23 -9.53
C TYR A 485 8.26 13.11 -8.56
N GLY A 486 8.36 13.38 -7.26
CA GLY A 486 7.97 12.42 -6.23
C GLY A 486 7.79 13.07 -4.87
N ALA A 487 7.23 12.28 -3.94
CA ALA A 487 6.94 12.70 -2.58
C ALA A 487 7.74 11.89 -1.55
N SER A 488 8.06 12.49 -0.40
CA SER A 488 8.79 11.86 0.69
C SER A 488 10.17 11.37 0.23
N TYR A 489 10.48 10.04 0.36
CA TYR A 489 11.67 9.50 -0.29
C TYR A 489 11.68 9.78 -1.80
N GLY A 490 10.52 9.70 -2.48
CA GLY A 490 10.42 10.07 -3.90
C GLY A 490 10.84 11.52 -4.18
N GLY A 491 10.53 12.45 -3.29
CA GLY A 491 10.98 13.84 -3.36
C GLY A 491 12.49 14.00 -3.17
N TYR A 492 13.07 13.21 -2.27
CA TYR A 492 14.51 13.05 -2.15
C TYR A 492 15.12 12.48 -3.43
N ALA A 493 14.56 11.38 -3.94
CA ALA A 493 15.06 10.71 -5.12
C ALA A 493 15.01 11.61 -6.36
N ALA A 494 13.96 12.44 -6.49
CA ALA A 494 13.85 13.42 -7.56
C ALA A 494 15.02 14.42 -7.53
N LEU A 495 15.33 15.00 -6.37
CA LEU A 495 16.44 15.93 -6.23
C LEU A 495 17.81 15.23 -6.34
N GLN A 496 17.96 14.04 -5.80
CA GLN A 496 19.21 13.29 -5.90
C GLN A 496 19.48 12.80 -7.34
N SER A 497 18.45 12.51 -8.12
CA SER A 497 18.57 12.16 -9.54
C SER A 497 19.22 13.30 -10.35
N VAL A 498 18.79 14.54 -10.15
CA VAL A 498 19.37 15.69 -10.86
C VAL A 498 20.76 16.10 -10.33
N VAL A 499 21.13 15.68 -9.12
CA VAL A 499 22.50 15.76 -8.61
C VAL A 499 23.39 14.72 -9.29
N ARG A 500 22.92 13.48 -9.44
CA ARG A 500 23.70 12.39 -10.01
C ARG A 500 23.82 12.48 -11.52
N GLU A 501 22.72 12.82 -12.19
CA GLU A 501 22.62 12.89 -13.65
C GLU A 501 22.20 14.30 -14.10
N PRO A 502 23.10 15.30 -13.97
CA PRO A 502 22.75 16.71 -14.16
C PRO A 502 22.35 17.09 -15.58
N ASP A 503 22.66 16.26 -16.57
CA ASP A 503 22.35 16.49 -17.99
C ASP A 503 21.13 15.71 -18.49
N LEU A 504 20.60 14.78 -17.67
CA LEU A 504 19.48 13.92 -18.07
C LEU A 504 18.13 14.61 -17.91
N TYR A 505 17.95 15.37 -16.83
CA TYR A 505 16.65 15.93 -16.46
C TYR A 505 16.58 17.43 -16.75
N ARG A 506 15.44 17.91 -17.24
CA ARG A 506 15.12 19.33 -17.42
C ARG A 506 14.56 19.97 -16.18
N CYS A 507 13.83 19.22 -15.37
CA CYS A 507 13.28 19.70 -14.10
C CYS A 507 13.17 18.59 -13.07
N ALA A 508 13.12 19.00 -11.79
CA ALA A 508 12.88 18.14 -10.64
C ALA A 508 11.88 18.79 -9.69
N VAL A 509 10.96 18.00 -9.19
CA VAL A 509 9.98 18.44 -8.19
C VAL A 509 10.14 17.60 -6.93
N GLY A 510 10.51 18.24 -5.84
CA GLY A 510 10.62 17.63 -4.52
C GLY A 510 9.41 18.00 -3.67
N TYR A 511 8.53 17.03 -3.40
CA TYR A 511 7.37 17.20 -2.55
C TYR A 511 7.60 16.50 -1.21
N VAL A 512 7.54 17.28 -0.10
CA VAL A 512 7.81 16.83 1.29
C VAL A 512 9.04 15.91 1.39
N GLY A 513 10.11 16.25 0.68
CA GLY A 513 11.29 15.41 0.52
C GLY A 513 12.33 15.62 1.62
N LEU A 514 13.08 14.55 1.89
CA LEU A 514 14.23 14.55 2.78
C LEU A 514 15.48 14.98 2.00
N TYR A 515 16.21 16.01 2.43
CA TYR A 515 17.34 16.55 1.66
C TYR A 515 18.67 16.57 2.41
N ASN A 516 18.61 16.32 3.72
CA ASN A 516 19.78 16.18 4.61
C ASN A 516 19.54 15.02 5.58
N MET A 517 20.18 13.86 5.32
CA MET A 517 20.01 12.64 6.11
C MET A 517 20.38 12.87 7.60
N SER A 518 21.50 13.57 7.89
CA SER A 518 21.93 13.79 9.27
C SER A 518 20.98 14.69 10.05
N LEU A 519 20.32 15.65 9.40
CA LEU A 519 19.29 16.49 10.01
C LEU A 519 18.02 15.65 10.26
N TRP A 520 17.57 14.84 9.30
CA TRP A 520 16.40 14.00 9.44
C TRP A 520 16.51 12.96 10.57
N MET A 521 17.72 12.42 10.78
CA MET A 521 18.00 11.51 11.90
C MET A 521 17.78 12.16 13.28
N LYS A 522 17.74 13.48 13.38
CA LYS A 522 17.57 14.22 14.63
C LYS A 522 16.16 14.75 14.81
N ASP A 523 15.56 15.25 13.73
CA ASP A 523 14.39 16.12 13.80
C ASP A 523 13.08 15.39 13.45
N SER A 524 13.14 14.19 12.80
CA SER A 524 11.95 13.46 12.38
C SER A 524 11.26 12.73 13.54
N ASP A 525 9.95 12.53 13.44
CA ASP A 525 9.17 11.69 14.36
C ASP A 525 9.67 10.22 14.40
N VAL A 526 10.30 9.74 13.32
CA VAL A 526 10.95 8.43 13.27
C VAL A 526 12.05 8.32 14.33
N ALA A 527 12.78 9.39 14.58
CA ALA A 527 13.84 9.43 15.59
C ALA A 527 13.33 9.35 17.04
N GLU A 528 12.04 9.57 17.28
CA GLU A 528 11.45 9.53 18.63
C GLU A 528 11.37 8.09 19.18
N SER A 529 11.22 7.09 18.31
CA SER A 529 11.14 5.68 18.69
C SER A 529 12.49 4.95 18.60
N GLU A 530 12.69 3.94 19.44
CA GLU A 530 13.90 3.08 19.36
C GLU A 530 13.96 2.34 18.03
N TRP A 531 12.82 1.81 17.57
CA TRP A 531 12.71 1.15 16.27
C TRP A 531 13.14 2.09 15.13
N GLY A 532 12.64 3.32 15.14
CA GLY A 532 12.98 4.28 14.10
C GLY A 532 14.47 4.67 14.11
N ARG A 533 15.07 4.84 15.29
CA ARG A 533 16.53 5.09 15.39
C ARG A 533 17.36 3.91 14.90
N ASN A 534 16.92 2.68 15.16
CA ASN A 534 17.54 1.46 14.64
C ASN A 534 17.44 1.42 13.11
N TYR A 535 16.24 1.64 12.57
CA TYR A 535 16.01 1.74 11.13
C TYR A 535 16.94 2.78 10.47
N GLN A 536 17.00 4.01 10.99
CA GLN A 536 17.85 5.07 10.44
C GLN A 536 19.34 4.66 10.44
N ARG A 537 19.81 3.98 11.49
CA ARG A 537 21.17 3.47 11.59
C ARG A 537 21.49 2.39 10.57
N ASP A 538 20.51 1.55 10.25
CA ASP A 538 20.68 0.45 9.31
C ASP A 538 20.64 0.91 7.86
N VAL A 539 19.78 1.87 7.53
CA VAL A 539 19.51 2.30 6.15
C VAL A 539 20.41 3.43 5.66
N PHE A 540 21.00 4.24 6.56
CA PHE A 540 21.88 5.34 6.18
C PHE A 540 23.37 4.97 6.26
N PRO A 541 24.22 5.67 5.48
CA PRO A 541 25.67 5.56 5.64
C PRO A 541 26.11 5.86 7.09
N GLU A 542 27.06 5.08 7.61
CA GLU A 542 27.53 5.20 9.00
C GLU A 542 28.18 6.56 9.28
N THR A 543 28.97 7.04 8.31
CA THR A 543 29.72 8.29 8.47
C THR A 543 28.92 9.51 8.04
N GLU A 544 29.17 10.65 8.68
CA GLU A 544 28.58 11.92 8.28
C GLU A 544 28.97 12.34 6.85
N ALA A 545 30.19 12.09 6.46
CA ALA A 545 30.65 12.33 5.09
C ALA A 545 29.89 11.48 4.08
N GLY A 546 29.61 10.20 4.40
CA GLY A 546 28.80 9.32 3.57
C GLY A 546 27.34 9.81 3.44
N ARG A 547 26.75 10.26 4.55
CA ARG A 547 25.39 10.86 4.54
C ARG A 547 25.35 12.15 3.73
N ALA A 548 26.35 13.03 3.91
CA ALA A 548 26.45 14.27 3.14
C ALA A 548 26.62 14.01 1.64
N ALA A 549 27.42 13.02 1.26
CA ALA A 549 27.62 12.63 -0.15
C ALA A 549 26.34 12.14 -0.82
N GLN A 550 25.41 11.52 -0.06
CA GLN A 550 24.12 11.05 -0.54
C GLN A 550 22.96 12.03 -0.25
N SER A 551 23.21 13.22 0.26
CA SER A 551 22.19 14.23 0.53
C SER A 551 22.23 15.33 -0.54
N PRO A 552 21.14 15.58 -1.29
CA PRO A 552 21.14 16.57 -2.36
C PRO A 552 21.49 17.98 -1.89
N ALA A 553 21.15 18.34 -0.66
CA ALA A 553 21.44 19.67 -0.09
C ALA A 553 22.94 20.00 0.04
N PHE A 554 23.83 19.02 0.07
CA PHE A 554 25.28 19.22 0.07
C PHE A 554 25.91 19.19 -1.33
N ASN A 555 25.12 18.88 -2.35
CA ASN A 555 25.60 18.68 -3.72
C ASN A 555 24.87 19.57 -4.73
N VAL A 556 24.27 20.68 -4.27
CA VAL A 556 23.47 21.60 -5.11
C VAL A 556 24.23 22.19 -6.28
N ASP A 557 25.56 22.31 -6.20
CA ASP A 557 26.41 22.82 -7.29
C ASP A 557 26.30 21.99 -8.58
N ARG A 558 25.94 20.72 -8.46
CA ARG A 558 25.75 19.80 -9.58
C ARG A 558 24.40 19.96 -10.28
N ILE A 559 23.39 20.54 -9.63
CA ILE A 559 22.05 20.68 -10.18
C ILE A 559 22.06 21.68 -11.35
N LYS A 560 21.63 21.23 -12.53
CA LYS A 560 21.40 22.05 -13.73
C LYS A 560 19.91 22.22 -14.05
N ALA A 561 19.10 21.28 -13.59
CA ALA A 561 17.66 21.23 -13.80
C ALA A 561 16.94 22.37 -13.06
N ALA A 562 15.82 22.83 -13.59
CA ALA A 562 14.90 23.68 -12.85
C ALA A 562 14.31 22.92 -11.64
N VAL A 563 14.14 23.60 -10.53
CA VAL A 563 13.66 22.99 -9.27
C VAL A 563 12.35 23.60 -8.84
N MET A 564 11.40 22.75 -8.45
CA MET A 564 10.19 23.09 -7.71
C MET A 564 10.23 22.38 -6.36
N LEU A 565 9.95 23.11 -5.27
CA LEU A 565 9.89 22.56 -3.91
C LEU A 565 8.50 22.80 -3.31
N VAL A 566 7.93 21.74 -2.74
CA VAL A 566 6.63 21.78 -2.07
C VAL A 566 6.73 21.15 -0.69
N HIS A 567 6.18 21.80 0.34
CA HIS A 567 6.25 21.29 1.71
C HIS A 567 5.06 21.70 2.56
N GLY A 568 4.67 20.85 3.50
CA GLY A 568 3.72 21.17 4.56
C GLY A 568 4.47 21.63 5.82
N ALA A 569 4.15 22.83 6.35
CA ALA A 569 4.89 23.40 7.48
C ALA A 569 4.73 22.60 8.80
N LYS A 570 3.71 21.71 8.89
CA LYS A 570 3.45 20.85 10.05
C LYS A 570 3.85 19.39 9.85
N ASP A 571 4.71 19.13 8.89
CA ASP A 571 5.18 17.77 8.60
C ASP A 571 6.08 17.24 9.72
N PRO A 572 5.66 16.22 10.51
CA PRO A 572 6.51 15.64 11.55
C PRO A 572 7.44 14.56 10.98
N ARG A 573 7.07 13.92 9.86
CA ARG A 573 7.84 12.84 9.22
C ARG A 573 9.07 13.38 8.53
N VAL A 574 8.89 14.43 7.76
CA VAL A 574 9.96 15.19 7.12
C VAL A 574 9.81 16.67 7.53
N PRO A 575 10.39 17.08 8.67
CA PRO A 575 10.21 18.43 9.19
C PRO A 575 10.60 19.52 8.21
N ILE A 576 9.94 20.69 8.31
CA ILE A 576 10.15 21.85 7.43
C ILE A 576 11.63 22.28 7.38
N SER A 577 12.41 21.96 8.42
CA SER A 577 13.86 22.19 8.46
C SER A 577 14.61 21.57 7.28
N GLN A 578 14.09 20.50 6.68
CA GLN A 578 14.65 19.87 5.48
C GLN A 578 14.50 20.78 4.25
N TYR A 579 13.31 21.34 4.08
CA TYR A 579 13.01 22.32 3.03
C TYR A 579 13.85 23.59 3.20
N ASP A 580 13.87 24.16 4.40
CA ASP A 580 14.61 25.39 4.71
C ASP A 580 16.11 25.22 4.47
N PHE A 581 16.66 24.07 4.89
CA PHE A 581 18.08 23.76 4.69
C PHE A 581 18.44 23.67 3.19
N LEU A 582 17.63 22.97 2.40
CA LEU A 582 17.87 22.86 0.95
C LEU A 582 17.71 24.23 0.26
N LEU A 583 16.65 24.98 0.59
CA LEU A 583 16.37 26.31 0.03
C LEU A 583 17.56 27.26 0.26
N ASP A 584 18.08 27.35 1.50
CA ASP A 584 19.25 28.16 1.84
C ASP A 584 20.49 27.77 0.99
N ARG A 585 20.71 26.45 0.81
CA ARG A 585 21.84 25.95 0.00
C ARG A 585 21.70 26.30 -1.48
N LEU A 586 20.51 26.13 -2.04
CA LEU A 586 20.23 26.49 -3.43
C LEU A 586 20.39 28.00 -3.67
N GLN A 587 19.87 28.82 -2.76
CA GLN A 587 20.03 30.30 -2.85
C GLN A 587 21.49 30.72 -2.79
N LYS A 588 22.28 30.19 -1.84
CA LYS A 588 23.72 30.47 -1.71
C LYS A 588 24.54 30.04 -2.90
N ALA A 589 24.11 28.96 -3.57
CA ALA A 589 24.72 28.48 -4.81
C ALA A 589 24.30 29.30 -6.07
N GLY A 590 23.43 30.29 -5.93
CA GLY A 590 22.89 31.04 -7.06
C GLY A 590 21.91 30.27 -7.95
N LYS A 591 21.29 29.22 -7.40
CA LYS A 591 20.34 28.32 -8.07
C LYS A 591 19.00 28.24 -7.32
N PRO A 592 18.34 29.36 -7.05
CA PRO A 592 17.09 29.35 -6.31
C PRO A 592 16.05 28.47 -7.03
N PRO A 593 15.17 27.77 -6.30
CA PRO A 593 14.04 27.09 -6.90
C PRO A 593 13.18 28.07 -7.71
N GLU A 594 12.66 27.61 -8.83
CA GLU A 594 11.79 28.44 -9.67
C GLU A 594 10.39 28.59 -9.06
N VAL A 595 9.91 27.52 -8.42
CA VAL A 595 8.63 27.47 -7.73
C VAL A 595 8.83 26.93 -6.33
N THR A 596 8.20 27.60 -5.35
CA THR A 596 8.15 27.15 -3.97
C THR A 596 6.71 27.23 -3.46
N ILE A 597 6.23 26.17 -2.81
CA ILE A 597 4.92 26.12 -2.14
C ILE A 597 5.14 25.61 -0.73
N VAL A 598 4.74 26.39 0.27
CA VAL A 598 4.71 25.98 1.67
C VAL A 598 3.32 26.27 2.22
N GLU A 599 2.65 25.23 2.71
CA GLU A 599 1.32 25.36 3.30
C GLU A 599 1.39 25.21 4.82
N GLU A 600 1.00 26.27 5.53
CA GLU A 600 1.12 26.42 6.98
C GLU A 600 0.33 25.39 7.81
N LYS A 601 -0.73 24.81 7.24
CA LYS A 601 -1.63 23.88 7.93
C LYS A 601 -1.43 22.43 7.52
N GLU A 602 -0.69 22.20 6.46
CA GLU A 602 -0.46 20.89 5.90
C GLU A 602 0.73 20.18 6.56
N GLY A 603 0.69 18.85 6.53
CA GLY A 603 1.74 17.99 7.05
C GLY A 603 2.42 17.17 5.96
N HIS A 604 2.62 15.85 6.20
CA HIS A 604 3.28 14.95 5.26
C HIS A 604 2.33 14.60 4.08
N GLY A 605 2.35 15.46 3.06
CA GLY A 605 1.41 15.47 1.96
C GLY A 605 0.17 16.34 2.24
N PHE A 606 -0.26 17.11 1.24
CA PHE A 606 -1.46 17.95 1.35
C PHE A 606 -2.71 17.08 1.33
N TYR A 607 -3.65 17.34 2.20
CA TYR A 607 -4.93 16.65 2.25
C TYR A 607 -6.13 17.59 2.07
N ASP A 608 -5.93 18.91 2.23
CA ASP A 608 -6.96 19.88 1.87
C ASP A 608 -7.10 19.95 0.36
N TYR A 609 -8.31 19.78 -0.14
CA TYR A 609 -8.60 19.68 -1.57
C TYR A 609 -8.14 20.92 -2.35
N ASP A 610 -8.35 22.12 -1.80
CA ASP A 610 -7.98 23.37 -2.48
C ASP A 610 -6.46 23.51 -2.57
N ASN A 611 -5.75 23.10 -1.53
CA ASN A 611 -4.28 23.06 -1.51
C ASN A 611 -3.73 22.02 -2.50
N GLU A 612 -4.37 20.84 -2.61
CA GLU A 612 -4.00 19.85 -3.62
C GLU A 612 -4.23 20.38 -5.04
N VAL A 613 -5.39 20.98 -5.31
CA VAL A 613 -5.69 21.58 -6.62
C VAL A 613 -4.67 22.68 -6.97
N ALA A 614 -4.32 23.52 -6.01
CA ALA A 614 -3.30 24.57 -6.20
C ALA A 614 -1.92 23.96 -6.52
N LEU A 615 -1.49 22.95 -5.76
CA LEU A 615 -0.24 22.21 -5.99
C LEU A 615 -0.19 21.64 -7.41
N TYR A 616 -1.19 20.85 -7.80
CA TYR A 616 -1.15 20.16 -9.10
C TYR A 616 -1.36 21.15 -10.27
N THR A 617 -2.00 22.28 -10.06
CA THR A 617 -2.07 23.39 -11.04
C THR A 617 -0.68 23.99 -11.26
N ALA A 618 0.06 24.24 -10.19
CA ALA A 618 1.42 24.75 -10.27
C ALA A 618 2.37 23.71 -10.89
N LEU A 619 2.21 22.42 -10.55
CA LEU A 619 2.97 21.30 -11.13
C LEU A 619 2.73 21.20 -12.64
N GLU A 620 1.46 21.25 -13.10
CA GLU A 620 1.13 21.23 -14.54
C GLU A 620 1.80 22.38 -15.28
N ALA A 621 1.76 23.59 -14.73
CA ALA A 621 2.38 24.77 -15.33
C ALA A 621 3.91 24.63 -15.39
N PHE A 622 4.54 24.15 -14.32
CA PHE A 622 5.96 23.96 -14.22
C PHE A 622 6.47 22.89 -15.21
N LEU A 623 5.83 21.72 -15.24
CA LEU A 623 6.16 20.66 -16.20
C LEU A 623 5.96 21.13 -17.65
N GLY A 624 4.84 21.80 -17.94
CA GLY A 624 4.54 22.34 -19.27
C GLY A 624 5.59 23.32 -19.78
N LYS A 625 6.17 24.12 -18.88
CA LYS A 625 7.26 25.07 -19.21
C LYS A 625 8.55 24.35 -19.59
N HIS A 626 8.93 23.29 -18.90
CA HIS A 626 10.25 22.67 -19.03
C HIS A 626 10.33 21.52 -20.01
N ILE A 627 9.25 20.72 -20.14
CA ILE A 627 9.23 19.56 -21.06
C ILE A 627 8.10 19.62 -22.10
N GLY A 628 7.30 20.70 -22.08
CA GLY A 628 6.24 20.95 -23.06
C GLY A 628 5.07 19.96 -22.96
N LYS A 629 4.06 20.17 -23.81
CA LYS A 629 2.97 19.21 -24.01
C LYS A 629 3.33 18.25 -25.16
N PRO A 630 2.75 17.04 -25.22
CA PRO A 630 2.93 16.15 -26.35
C PRO A 630 2.44 16.83 -27.63
N ARG A 631 3.02 16.43 -28.75
CA ARG A 631 2.45 16.77 -30.05
C ARG A 631 1.11 16.05 -30.16
N ALA A 632 0.05 16.79 -30.51
CA ALA A 632 -1.22 16.16 -30.87
C ALA A 632 -0.92 15.08 -31.94
N ALA A 633 -1.53 13.90 -31.79
CA ALA A 633 -1.44 12.88 -32.82
C ALA A 633 -1.83 13.55 -34.14
N THR A 634 -0.91 13.67 -35.08
CA THR A 634 -1.24 14.12 -36.43
C THR A 634 -2.17 13.06 -36.98
N GLY A 635 -3.45 13.41 -37.13
CA GLY A 635 -4.47 12.50 -37.62
C GLY A 635 -3.92 11.70 -38.77
N ALA A 636 -4.04 10.38 -38.67
CA ALA A 636 -3.79 9.51 -39.82
C ALA A 636 -4.73 9.93 -40.95
N PRO A 637 -4.23 9.96 -42.21
CA PRO A 637 -5.02 10.37 -43.34
C PRO A 637 -6.21 9.47 -43.60
#